data_c057ec7c99b17319c5d76e3858017373
#
_entry.id   c057ec7c99b17319c5d76e3858017373
#
_cell.length_a   1.000
_cell.length_b   1.000
_cell.length_c   1.000
_cell.angle_alpha   90.00
_cell.angle_beta   90.00
_cell.angle_gamma   90.00
#
_symmetry.space_group_name_H-M   'P 1'
#
loop_
_entity.id
_entity.type
_entity.pdbx_description
1 polymer ?
#
loop_
_entity_poly.entity_id
_entity_poly.type
_entity_poly.pdbx_seq_one_letter_code
_entity_poly.pdbx_strand_id
1 'polypeptide(L)'
;MDIQGDNESQNEDMEIRMRERQGYITVIVPVYNVEKYLDRCMESILAQTYTKLEIILVDDGAADSSGAICDSYAQKDERVQVIHKENGGLSSARNAALDIAQGEYIGFVDSDDYISVDMFEKLYQACVQYESEIAICCHYTERGDRLLIEEPIVDESIQYTGVEALELLIRDQGIRNYAWDKLYKASLFQSIRYPDGRNYEDIATTYLLFYRAKRICSIPRYLYYYQIREGSISSHVEDTKWLENCYQIIVSQTERYHFMKEHKEERLADLCLAQLVPYLYEYIRLGLRLHTSLHRTEVLTLLNKEWENIQNNSFLSAKDRRLYKIYTAAPIVVQSYQRTKEAVKKVQDCRYKLKNALGEAGILSVDRFDFQLAKGKERRIIFFELPCFDNLGDHAIAYAQKKYLEALTAQRPEYQLYTIDGWDTVEAVIQLIKEMGKKDVIVCQGGGNMGSLYEFAEAFRQKLLKAFVDNRIIIFPQTIYFSQDEQGERTKRKMVKVYNKCKRLTICARDAVSAQTMQSMFTADIESVNDIVAYLSGRIPVQTQRKGIVLCLRSDLESALTTVEKKALRQACTEKASDVRITDTCLGRDIDRQDREAMLMKKWSVFAGAQLVVTDRLHGMIFSLIMGTPCIVLGNNHHKVKATYATFKDCKYLQYAENVREAVQMIAAWKPDEIPVTPYNTEEYYKKLEQLVIMQ
;
A
#
# COMPACT_ATOMS: atom_id res chain seq x y z
N MET A 1 -25.57 -61.30 2.34
CA MET A 1 -24.99 -61.08 1.01
C MET A 1 -25.51 -59.76 0.49
N ASP A 2 -24.66 -58.92 -0.06
CA ASP A 2 -24.91 -57.67 -0.74
C ASP A 2 -24.93 -56.35 0.07
N ILE A 3 -23.89 -56.15 0.91
CA ILE A 3 -23.54 -54.80 1.34
C ILE A 3 -22.17 -54.33 0.80
N GLN A 4 -21.40 -55.24 0.18
CA GLN A 4 -20.10 -54.88 -0.43
C GLN A 4 -20.23 -54.40 -1.89
N GLY A 5 -21.24 -54.81 -2.65
CA GLY A 5 -21.45 -54.42 -4.05
C GLY A 5 -21.87 -52.94 -4.25
N ASP A 6 -22.68 -52.43 -3.32
CA ASP A 6 -23.16 -51.05 -3.41
C ASP A 6 -22.07 -49.99 -3.10
N ASN A 7 -21.08 -50.34 -2.27
CA ASN A 7 -19.96 -49.43 -1.96
C ASN A 7 -18.91 -49.36 -3.09
N GLU A 8 -18.69 -50.45 -3.83
CA GLU A 8 -17.76 -50.45 -4.95
C GLU A 8 -18.33 -49.71 -6.17
N SER A 9 -19.62 -49.89 -6.48
CA SER A 9 -20.27 -49.14 -7.56
C SER A 9 -20.40 -47.65 -7.26
N GLN A 10 -20.67 -47.28 -6.04
CA GLN A 10 -20.69 -45.85 -5.62
C GLN A 10 -19.30 -45.22 -5.65
N ASN A 11 -18.24 -45.97 -5.35
CA ASN A 11 -16.86 -45.48 -5.45
C ASN A 11 -16.42 -45.36 -6.93
N GLU A 12 -16.77 -46.29 -7.80
CA GLU A 12 -16.51 -46.22 -9.25
C GLU A 12 -17.26 -45.05 -9.90
N ASP A 13 -18.52 -44.86 -9.61
CA ASP A 13 -19.30 -43.71 -10.09
C ASP A 13 -18.74 -42.37 -9.59
N MET A 14 -18.23 -42.33 -8.36
CA MET A 14 -17.60 -41.14 -7.79
C MET A 14 -16.23 -40.86 -8.46
N GLU A 15 -15.43 -41.90 -8.74
CA GLU A 15 -14.17 -41.74 -9.46
C GLU A 15 -14.38 -41.34 -10.94
N ILE A 16 -15.41 -41.84 -11.60
CA ILE A 16 -15.77 -41.46 -12.97
C ILE A 16 -16.21 -40.00 -12.99
N ARG A 17 -17.07 -39.58 -12.10
CA ARG A 17 -17.50 -38.16 -11.96
C ARG A 17 -16.33 -37.22 -11.64
N MET A 18 -15.40 -37.62 -10.78
CA MET A 18 -14.18 -36.86 -10.52
C MET A 18 -13.28 -36.70 -11.75
N ARG A 19 -13.16 -37.75 -12.60
CA ARG A 19 -12.39 -37.65 -13.85
C ARG A 19 -13.06 -36.78 -14.90
N GLU A 20 -14.37 -36.79 -15.00
CA GLU A 20 -15.14 -35.96 -15.93
C GLU A 20 -15.09 -34.47 -15.57
N ARG A 21 -14.92 -34.15 -14.30
CA ARG A 21 -14.85 -32.80 -13.78
C ARG A 21 -13.42 -32.27 -13.54
N GLN A 22 -12.42 -33.00 -14.03
CA GLN A 22 -11.02 -32.57 -13.91
C GLN A 22 -10.80 -31.22 -14.62
N GLY A 23 -10.25 -30.26 -13.88
CA GLY A 23 -10.03 -28.89 -14.32
C GLY A 23 -11.27 -28.00 -14.27
N TYR A 24 -12.47 -28.48 -13.89
CA TYR A 24 -13.62 -27.61 -13.72
C TYR A 24 -13.49 -26.73 -12.48
N ILE A 25 -13.91 -25.48 -12.60
CA ILE A 25 -13.97 -24.50 -11.50
C ILE A 25 -15.45 -24.19 -11.24
N THR A 26 -15.91 -24.42 -10.01
CA THR A 26 -17.19 -23.88 -9.57
C THR A 26 -16.99 -22.44 -9.07
N VAL A 27 -17.67 -21.50 -9.72
CA VAL A 27 -17.68 -20.07 -9.33
C VAL A 27 -18.94 -19.82 -8.54
N ILE A 28 -18.79 -19.49 -7.26
CA ILE A 28 -19.90 -19.23 -6.33
C ILE A 28 -20.12 -17.72 -6.22
N VAL A 29 -21.35 -17.26 -6.50
CA VAL A 29 -21.74 -15.86 -6.47
C VAL A 29 -22.93 -15.69 -5.52
N PRO A 30 -22.73 -15.26 -4.26
CA PRO A 30 -23.81 -14.92 -3.36
C PRO A 30 -24.47 -13.60 -3.78
N VAL A 31 -25.81 -13.57 -3.85
CA VAL A 31 -26.58 -12.45 -4.38
C VAL A 31 -27.60 -11.99 -3.35
N TYR A 32 -27.55 -10.70 -2.95
CA TYR A 32 -28.51 -10.07 -2.06
C TYR A 32 -28.60 -8.56 -2.28
N ASN A 33 -29.71 -8.07 -2.84
CA ASN A 33 -30.00 -6.65 -3.08
C ASN A 33 -28.88 -5.91 -3.83
N VAL A 34 -28.49 -6.42 -5.00
CA VAL A 34 -27.38 -5.92 -5.83
C VAL A 34 -27.77 -5.69 -7.30
N GLU A 35 -29.04 -5.43 -7.60
CA GLU A 35 -29.56 -5.28 -8.96
C GLU A 35 -28.74 -4.31 -9.85
N LYS A 36 -28.09 -3.30 -9.25
CA LYS A 36 -27.28 -2.30 -9.97
C LYS A 36 -25.88 -2.78 -10.39
N TYR A 37 -25.42 -3.86 -9.79
CA TYR A 37 -24.02 -4.33 -9.93
C TYR A 37 -23.93 -5.70 -10.59
N LEU A 38 -25.00 -6.51 -10.43
CA LEU A 38 -24.99 -7.93 -10.79
C LEU A 38 -24.70 -8.17 -12.27
N ASP A 39 -25.23 -7.33 -13.18
CA ASP A 39 -24.94 -7.47 -14.61
C ASP A 39 -23.45 -7.36 -14.91
N ARG A 40 -22.75 -6.36 -14.33
CA ARG A 40 -21.31 -6.20 -14.53
C ARG A 40 -20.51 -7.38 -13.95
N CYS A 41 -20.91 -7.87 -12.80
CA CYS A 41 -20.32 -9.06 -12.18
C CYS A 41 -20.43 -10.26 -13.13
N MET A 42 -21.66 -10.57 -13.56
CA MET A 42 -21.95 -11.70 -14.42
C MET A 42 -21.25 -11.62 -15.78
N GLU A 43 -21.29 -10.45 -16.44
CA GLU A 43 -20.58 -10.23 -17.70
C GLU A 43 -19.07 -10.52 -17.56
N SER A 44 -18.45 -10.15 -16.44
CA SER A 44 -17.04 -10.42 -16.18
C SER A 44 -16.73 -11.91 -15.97
N ILE A 45 -17.67 -12.65 -15.37
CA ILE A 45 -17.54 -14.10 -15.14
C ILE A 45 -17.78 -14.86 -16.45
N LEU A 46 -18.80 -14.49 -17.21
CA LEU A 46 -19.13 -15.15 -18.48
C LEU A 46 -18.07 -14.91 -19.56
N ALA A 47 -17.36 -13.76 -19.51
CA ALA A 47 -16.27 -13.40 -20.40
C ALA A 47 -14.92 -14.06 -20.08
N GLN A 48 -14.85 -14.95 -19.08
CA GLN A 48 -13.58 -15.60 -18.71
C GLN A 48 -12.98 -16.40 -19.86
N THR A 49 -11.67 -16.27 -20.05
CA THR A 49 -10.91 -17.09 -21.03
C THR A 49 -10.88 -18.57 -20.66
N TYR A 50 -11.01 -18.89 -19.39
CA TYR A 50 -11.16 -20.25 -18.90
C TYR A 50 -12.61 -20.73 -19.07
N THR A 51 -12.84 -21.73 -19.91
CA THR A 51 -14.18 -22.16 -20.34
C THR A 51 -14.82 -23.24 -19.48
N LYS A 52 -14.01 -24.04 -18.73
CA LYS A 52 -14.51 -25.10 -17.85
C LYS A 52 -15.04 -24.52 -16.54
N LEU A 53 -16.14 -23.78 -16.61
CA LEU A 53 -16.78 -23.16 -15.46
C LEU A 53 -18.14 -23.78 -15.19
N GLU A 54 -18.45 -23.99 -13.93
CA GLU A 54 -19.78 -24.16 -13.35
C GLU A 54 -20.03 -22.90 -12.52
N ILE A 55 -21.14 -22.19 -12.76
CA ILE A 55 -21.43 -20.91 -12.10
C ILE A 55 -22.70 -21.08 -11.27
N ILE A 56 -22.60 -20.87 -9.97
CA ILE A 56 -23.73 -21.02 -9.05
C ILE A 56 -24.06 -19.65 -8.45
N LEU A 57 -25.21 -19.09 -8.85
CA LEU A 57 -25.78 -17.87 -8.26
C LEU A 57 -26.68 -18.29 -7.10
N VAL A 58 -26.47 -17.69 -5.94
CA VAL A 58 -27.34 -17.94 -4.78
C VAL A 58 -28.08 -16.66 -4.42
N ASP A 59 -29.33 -16.58 -4.86
CA ASP A 59 -30.25 -15.53 -4.42
C ASP A 59 -30.68 -15.80 -2.97
N ASP A 60 -30.11 -15.05 -2.05
CA ASP A 60 -30.35 -15.15 -0.60
C ASP A 60 -31.58 -14.32 -0.18
N GLY A 61 -32.69 -14.47 -0.92
CA GLY A 61 -33.96 -13.80 -0.64
C GLY A 61 -33.92 -12.29 -0.92
N ALA A 62 -33.32 -11.88 -2.05
CA ALA A 62 -33.27 -10.48 -2.45
C ALA A 62 -34.67 -9.86 -2.62
N ALA A 63 -34.85 -8.64 -2.15
CA ALA A 63 -36.12 -7.91 -2.23
C ALA A 63 -36.21 -7.01 -3.49
N ASP A 64 -35.08 -6.82 -4.19
CA ASP A 64 -34.99 -6.07 -5.44
C ASP A 64 -35.05 -7.00 -6.67
N SER A 65 -34.68 -6.51 -7.85
CA SER A 65 -34.70 -7.30 -9.11
C SER A 65 -33.59 -8.33 -9.22
N SER A 66 -32.71 -8.50 -8.23
CA SER A 66 -31.53 -9.37 -8.30
C SER A 66 -31.89 -10.83 -8.61
N GLY A 67 -32.95 -11.39 -8.00
CA GLY A 67 -33.41 -12.75 -8.27
C GLY A 67 -33.85 -12.97 -9.73
N ALA A 68 -34.60 -12.02 -10.29
CA ALA A 68 -35.02 -12.07 -11.69
C ALA A 68 -33.83 -11.94 -12.67
N ILE A 69 -32.81 -11.15 -12.30
CA ILE A 69 -31.57 -11.05 -13.07
C ILE A 69 -30.83 -12.41 -13.05
N CYS A 70 -30.74 -13.09 -11.90
CA CYS A 70 -30.17 -14.44 -11.81
C CYS A 70 -30.83 -15.41 -12.77
N ASP A 71 -32.17 -15.46 -12.76
CA ASP A 71 -32.94 -16.34 -13.65
C ASP A 71 -32.68 -16.03 -15.13
N SER A 72 -32.52 -14.75 -15.47
CA SER A 72 -32.24 -14.34 -16.86
C SER A 72 -30.88 -14.84 -17.33
N TYR A 73 -29.87 -14.92 -16.44
CA TYR A 73 -28.56 -15.45 -16.77
C TYR A 73 -28.57 -16.99 -16.89
N ALA A 74 -29.31 -17.69 -16.04
CA ALA A 74 -29.48 -19.14 -16.17
C ALA A 74 -30.18 -19.55 -17.47
N GLN A 75 -31.10 -18.71 -17.97
CA GLN A 75 -31.73 -18.94 -19.28
C GLN A 75 -30.80 -18.69 -20.47
N LYS A 76 -29.78 -17.83 -20.33
CA LYS A 76 -28.88 -17.43 -21.39
C LYS A 76 -27.63 -18.30 -21.51
N ASP A 77 -27.19 -18.90 -20.43
CA ASP A 77 -25.92 -19.67 -20.39
C ASP A 77 -26.09 -20.95 -19.54
N GLU A 78 -25.90 -22.10 -20.17
CA GLU A 78 -26.07 -23.42 -19.54
C GLU A 78 -25.09 -23.72 -18.39
N ARG A 79 -24.01 -22.96 -18.28
CA ARG A 79 -23.06 -23.06 -17.17
C ARG A 79 -23.60 -22.47 -15.86
N VAL A 80 -24.68 -21.68 -15.93
CA VAL A 80 -25.26 -20.93 -14.80
C VAL A 80 -26.38 -21.70 -14.15
N GLN A 81 -26.27 -21.95 -12.86
CA GLN A 81 -27.32 -22.50 -11.99
C GLN A 81 -27.74 -21.46 -10.97
N VAL A 82 -29.02 -21.44 -10.57
CA VAL A 82 -29.56 -20.53 -9.57
C VAL A 82 -30.14 -21.31 -8.41
N ILE A 83 -29.79 -20.88 -7.19
CA ILE A 83 -30.42 -21.33 -5.95
C ILE A 83 -31.19 -20.13 -5.38
N HIS A 84 -32.51 -20.25 -5.24
CA HIS A 84 -33.30 -19.29 -4.48
C HIS A 84 -33.54 -19.82 -3.07
N LYS A 85 -33.26 -19.00 -2.05
CA LYS A 85 -33.46 -19.39 -0.66
C LYS A 85 -33.93 -18.20 0.18
N GLU A 86 -34.54 -18.47 1.34
CA GLU A 86 -34.79 -17.44 2.32
C GLU A 86 -33.47 -16.83 2.83
N ASN A 87 -33.51 -15.53 3.14
CA ASN A 87 -32.32 -14.81 3.60
C ASN A 87 -31.71 -15.47 4.85
N GLY A 88 -30.50 -15.94 4.72
CA GLY A 88 -29.69 -16.54 5.79
C GLY A 88 -28.32 -15.90 5.95
N GLY A 89 -28.01 -14.87 5.12
CA GLY A 89 -26.74 -14.16 5.09
C GLY A 89 -25.67 -14.83 4.24
N LEU A 90 -24.54 -14.13 4.09
CA LEU A 90 -23.45 -14.47 3.18
C LEU A 90 -22.90 -15.90 3.38
N SER A 91 -22.70 -16.32 4.64
CA SER A 91 -22.25 -17.68 4.97
C SER A 91 -23.22 -18.75 4.45
N SER A 92 -24.51 -18.56 4.72
CA SER A 92 -25.56 -19.48 4.31
C SER A 92 -25.67 -19.59 2.78
N ALA A 93 -25.50 -18.47 2.06
CA ALA A 93 -25.50 -18.46 0.61
C ALA A 93 -24.28 -19.23 0.05
N ARG A 94 -23.07 -18.97 0.56
CA ARG A 94 -21.87 -19.71 0.15
C ARG A 94 -21.97 -21.21 0.45
N ASN A 95 -22.48 -21.56 1.63
CA ASN A 95 -22.65 -22.96 2.02
C ASN A 95 -23.63 -23.72 1.10
N ALA A 96 -24.77 -23.09 0.76
CA ALA A 96 -25.76 -23.69 -0.15
C ALA A 96 -25.13 -24.02 -1.53
N ALA A 97 -24.27 -23.17 -2.05
CA ALA A 97 -23.54 -23.46 -3.29
C ALA A 97 -22.46 -24.52 -3.11
N LEU A 98 -21.72 -24.51 -2.00
CA LEU A 98 -20.70 -25.52 -1.69
C LEU A 98 -21.28 -26.93 -1.58
N ASP A 99 -22.54 -27.06 -1.18
CA ASP A 99 -23.22 -28.36 -1.03
C ASP A 99 -23.54 -29.01 -2.38
N ILE A 100 -23.64 -28.23 -3.46
CA ILE A 100 -23.92 -28.75 -4.81
C ILE A 100 -22.77 -28.57 -5.79
N ALA A 101 -21.68 -27.89 -5.41
CA ALA A 101 -20.53 -27.61 -6.23
C ALA A 101 -19.86 -28.92 -6.70
N GLN A 102 -19.58 -29.03 -8.00
CA GLN A 102 -19.02 -30.23 -8.63
C GLN A 102 -17.61 -30.01 -9.22
N GLY A 103 -17.12 -28.79 -9.24
CA GLY A 103 -15.78 -28.45 -9.77
C GLY A 103 -14.65 -29.06 -8.93
N GLU A 104 -13.51 -29.31 -9.58
CA GLU A 104 -12.28 -29.68 -8.89
C GLU A 104 -11.75 -28.52 -8.02
N TYR A 105 -12.06 -27.28 -8.44
CA TYR A 105 -11.70 -26.05 -7.74
C TYR A 105 -12.94 -25.20 -7.45
N ILE A 106 -12.85 -24.39 -6.40
CA ILE A 106 -13.86 -23.43 -5.97
C ILE A 106 -13.29 -22.02 -6.04
N GLY A 107 -13.98 -21.11 -6.72
CA GLY A 107 -13.75 -19.69 -6.70
C GLY A 107 -14.96 -18.93 -6.18
N PHE A 108 -14.76 -17.83 -5.50
CA PHE A 108 -15.83 -16.95 -5.03
C PHE A 108 -15.75 -15.60 -5.75
N VAL A 109 -16.89 -15.02 -6.07
CA VAL A 109 -17.00 -13.65 -6.58
C VAL A 109 -18.16 -12.98 -5.88
N ASP A 110 -17.92 -11.89 -5.17
CA ASP A 110 -18.98 -11.13 -4.54
C ASP A 110 -19.77 -10.36 -5.63
N SER A 111 -21.10 -10.38 -5.55
CA SER A 111 -22.00 -9.96 -6.64
C SER A 111 -22.01 -8.45 -6.93
N ASP A 112 -21.40 -7.64 -6.08
CA ASP A 112 -21.17 -6.21 -6.29
C ASP A 112 -19.79 -5.89 -6.91
N ASP A 113 -18.94 -6.91 -7.09
CA ASP A 113 -17.58 -6.83 -7.63
C ASP A 113 -17.51 -7.33 -9.10
N TYR A 114 -16.31 -7.31 -9.69
CA TYR A 114 -16.06 -7.90 -11.00
C TYR A 114 -14.61 -8.36 -11.14
N ILE A 115 -14.34 -9.20 -12.13
CA ILE A 115 -13.03 -9.85 -12.29
C ILE A 115 -12.41 -9.60 -13.67
N SER A 116 -11.07 -9.73 -13.74
CA SER A 116 -10.34 -9.71 -15.02
C SER A 116 -10.72 -10.93 -15.86
N VAL A 117 -10.81 -10.76 -17.17
CA VAL A 117 -11.20 -11.83 -18.12
C VAL A 117 -10.32 -13.09 -18.07
N ASP A 118 -9.14 -13.00 -17.49
CA ASP A 118 -8.15 -14.08 -17.39
C ASP A 118 -7.92 -14.57 -15.93
N MET A 119 -8.77 -14.16 -14.98
CA MET A 119 -8.55 -14.46 -13.55
C MET A 119 -8.49 -15.97 -13.29
N PHE A 120 -9.53 -16.70 -13.65
CA PHE A 120 -9.59 -18.12 -13.35
C PHE A 120 -8.57 -18.94 -14.17
N GLU A 121 -8.24 -18.53 -15.39
CA GLU A 121 -7.17 -19.13 -16.17
C GLU A 121 -5.81 -18.98 -15.46
N LYS A 122 -5.47 -17.78 -15.00
CA LYS A 122 -4.19 -17.51 -14.32
C LYS A 122 -4.08 -18.21 -12.98
N LEU A 123 -5.16 -18.23 -12.18
CA LEU A 123 -5.17 -18.93 -10.89
C LEU A 123 -5.08 -20.45 -11.09
N TYR A 124 -5.80 -21.01 -12.06
CA TYR A 124 -5.72 -22.43 -12.39
C TYR A 124 -4.32 -22.82 -12.89
N GLN A 125 -3.75 -22.04 -13.82
CA GLN A 125 -2.38 -22.26 -14.30
C GLN A 125 -1.38 -22.23 -13.13
N ALA A 126 -1.55 -21.34 -12.17
CA ALA A 126 -0.70 -21.27 -10.98
C ALA A 126 -0.87 -22.51 -10.08
N CYS A 127 -2.11 -22.97 -9.85
CA CYS A 127 -2.37 -24.21 -9.11
C CYS A 127 -1.65 -25.40 -9.75
N VAL A 128 -1.74 -25.54 -11.07
CA VAL A 128 -1.10 -26.64 -11.81
C VAL A 128 0.42 -26.51 -11.83
N GLN A 129 0.93 -25.31 -12.17
CA GLN A 129 2.37 -25.06 -12.29
C GLN A 129 3.12 -25.26 -10.98
N TYR A 130 2.54 -24.84 -9.87
CA TYR A 130 3.17 -24.89 -8.54
C TYR A 130 2.65 -26.05 -7.69
N GLU A 131 1.80 -26.92 -8.26
CA GLU A 131 1.13 -28.01 -7.56
C GLU A 131 0.47 -27.54 -6.25
N SER A 132 -0.17 -26.37 -6.29
CA SER A 132 -0.74 -25.70 -5.14
C SER A 132 -2.23 -26.01 -4.99
N GLU A 133 -2.68 -26.12 -3.74
CA GLU A 133 -4.09 -26.37 -3.41
C GLU A 133 -4.87 -25.05 -3.27
N ILE A 134 -4.16 -23.95 -3.11
CA ILE A 134 -4.72 -22.59 -3.12
C ILE A 134 -3.83 -21.70 -3.98
N ALA A 135 -4.42 -20.96 -4.91
CA ALA A 135 -3.75 -19.89 -5.65
C ALA A 135 -4.40 -18.53 -5.28
N ILE A 136 -3.57 -17.51 -5.07
CA ILE A 136 -3.99 -16.18 -4.61
C ILE A 136 -3.58 -15.15 -5.65
N CYS A 137 -4.47 -14.22 -5.99
CA CYS A 137 -4.16 -13.05 -6.80
C CYS A 137 -4.28 -11.76 -5.99
N CYS A 138 -3.76 -10.66 -6.55
CA CYS A 138 -3.97 -9.33 -6.01
C CYS A 138 -5.31 -8.73 -6.50
N HIS A 139 -5.76 -7.67 -5.82
CA HIS A 139 -6.98 -6.97 -6.19
C HIS A 139 -6.76 -5.45 -6.30
N TYR A 140 -7.65 -4.82 -7.05
CA TYR A 140 -7.85 -3.38 -7.02
C TYR A 140 -9.02 -3.05 -6.12
N THR A 141 -8.91 -1.97 -5.35
CA THR A 141 -10.04 -1.34 -4.67
C THR A 141 -10.59 -0.22 -5.54
N GLU A 142 -11.85 -0.34 -5.98
CA GLU A 142 -12.54 0.69 -6.78
C GLU A 142 -13.35 1.61 -5.86
N ARG A 143 -13.04 2.90 -5.89
CA ARG A 143 -13.78 3.94 -5.17
C ARG A 143 -14.22 5.04 -6.13
N GLY A 144 -15.48 5.00 -6.57
CA GLY A 144 -15.96 5.82 -7.67
C GLY A 144 -15.17 5.52 -8.94
N ASP A 145 -14.63 6.53 -9.60
CA ASP A 145 -13.83 6.35 -10.83
C ASP A 145 -12.34 5.99 -10.59
N ARG A 146 -11.95 5.62 -9.37
CA ARG A 146 -10.56 5.38 -8.99
C ARG A 146 -10.30 3.93 -8.66
N LEU A 147 -9.21 3.39 -9.22
CA LEU A 147 -8.63 2.11 -8.83
C LEU A 147 -7.44 2.36 -7.89
N LEU A 148 -7.53 1.82 -6.70
CA LEU A 148 -6.50 1.89 -5.66
C LEU A 148 -5.81 0.52 -5.54
N ILE A 149 -4.51 0.54 -5.28
CA ILE A 149 -3.72 -0.63 -4.91
C ILE A 149 -3.41 -0.46 -3.42
N GLU A 150 -4.02 -1.29 -2.58
CA GLU A 150 -3.87 -1.21 -1.12
C GLU A 150 -2.82 -2.19 -0.58
N GLU A 151 -2.42 -3.17 -1.39
CA GLU A 151 -1.45 -4.18 -0.99
C GLU A 151 -0.06 -3.93 -1.57
N PRO A 152 1.00 -4.38 -0.87
CA PRO A 152 2.36 -4.31 -1.42
C PRO A 152 2.44 -5.07 -2.73
N ILE A 153 2.98 -4.44 -3.74
CA ILE A 153 3.20 -5.06 -5.03
C ILE A 153 4.27 -6.14 -4.87
N VAL A 154 3.87 -7.39 -5.06
CA VAL A 154 4.79 -8.52 -5.15
C VAL A 154 5.21 -8.64 -6.62
N ASP A 155 6.50 -8.60 -6.89
CA ASP A 155 7.01 -8.60 -8.28
C ASP A 155 7.17 -10.02 -8.85
N GLU A 156 7.11 -11.07 -8.02
CA GLU A 156 7.29 -12.47 -8.39
C GLU A 156 6.24 -13.36 -7.74
N SER A 157 5.91 -14.48 -8.39
CA SER A 157 5.08 -15.51 -7.78
C SER A 157 5.81 -16.15 -6.61
N ILE A 158 5.13 -16.27 -5.48
CA ILE A 158 5.70 -16.83 -4.26
C ILE A 158 4.98 -18.11 -3.92
N GLN A 159 5.75 -19.17 -3.60
CA GLN A 159 5.23 -20.41 -3.08
C GLN A 159 5.41 -20.44 -1.55
N TYR A 160 4.40 -20.91 -0.87
CA TYR A 160 4.37 -21.06 0.58
C TYR A 160 3.98 -22.48 0.96
N THR A 161 4.50 -22.97 2.07
CA THR A 161 3.83 -24.03 2.82
C THR A 161 2.54 -23.48 3.43
N GLY A 162 1.59 -24.36 3.77
CA GLY A 162 0.35 -23.92 4.43
C GLY A 162 0.61 -23.10 5.70
N VAL A 163 1.61 -23.48 6.49
CA VAL A 163 2.00 -22.79 7.75
C VAL A 163 2.59 -21.41 7.49
N GLU A 164 3.47 -21.25 6.50
CA GLU A 164 4.03 -19.94 6.13
C GLU A 164 2.96 -18.98 5.63
N ALA A 165 2.08 -19.44 4.74
CA ALA A 165 0.97 -18.65 4.25
C ALA A 165 -0.02 -18.29 5.37
N LEU A 166 -0.24 -19.22 6.31
CA LEU A 166 -1.10 -19.01 7.47
C LEU A 166 -0.53 -17.94 8.42
N GLU A 167 0.78 -17.87 8.62
CA GLU A 167 1.40 -16.80 9.41
C GLU A 167 1.12 -15.42 8.78
N LEU A 168 1.25 -15.29 7.46
CA LEU A 168 0.94 -14.07 6.72
C LEU A 168 -0.55 -13.71 6.80
N LEU A 169 -1.43 -14.70 6.66
CA LEU A 169 -2.87 -14.55 6.81
C LEU A 169 -3.25 -14.04 8.20
N ILE A 170 -2.67 -14.62 9.27
CA ILE A 170 -2.93 -14.19 10.64
C ILE A 170 -2.44 -12.76 10.88
N ARG A 171 -1.29 -12.38 10.31
CA ARG A 171 -0.74 -11.02 10.39
C ARG A 171 -1.49 -10.00 9.56
N ASP A 172 -2.37 -10.46 8.67
CA ASP A 172 -3.04 -9.63 7.67
C ASP A 172 -2.02 -8.85 6.79
N GLN A 173 -0.94 -9.51 6.39
CA GLN A 173 0.20 -8.93 5.67
C GLN A 173 0.45 -9.67 4.35
N GLY A 174 0.04 -9.07 3.23
CA GLY A 174 0.23 -9.61 1.88
C GLY A 174 -0.68 -10.79 1.52
N ILE A 175 -1.30 -11.45 2.50
CA ILE A 175 -2.36 -12.44 2.34
C ILE A 175 -3.51 -12.05 3.26
N ARG A 176 -4.70 -11.84 2.67
CA ARG A 176 -5.91 -11.41 3.38
C ARG A 176 -6.86 -12.58 3.63
N ASN A 177 -7.77 -12.43 4.59
CA ASN A 177 -8.79 -13.44 4.87
C ASN A 177 -9.87 -13.55 3.78
N TYR A 178 -9.92 -12.64 2.81
CA TYR A 178 -10.94 -12.61 1.75
C TYR A 178 -11.10 -13.96 1.07
N ALA A 179 -12.34 -14.35 0.77
CA ALA A 179 -12.62 -15.57 0.03
C ALA A 179 -12.40 -15.43 -1.48
N TRP A 180 -12.63 -14.24 -2.02
CA TRP A 180 -12.80 -13.94 -3.45
C TRP A 180 -11.50 -13.70 -4.25
N ASP A 181 -10.38 -13.44 -3.62
CA ASP A 181 -9.08 -13.27 -4.29
C ASP A 181 -8.32 -14.60 -4.50
N LYS A 182 -9.01 -15.73 -4.32
CA LYS A 182 -8.38 -17.06 -4.28
C LYS A 182 -9.12 -18.10 -5.12
N LEU A 183 -8.38 -19.07 -5.59
CA LEU A 183 -8.89 -20.31 -6.13
C LEU A 183 -8.49 -21.45 -5.19
N TYR A 184 -9.44 -22.24 -4.74
CA TYR A 184 -9.25 -23.29 -3.76
C TYR A 184 -9.50 -24.68 -4.40
N LYS A 185 -8.70 -25.68 -4.06
CA LYS A 185 -9.04 -27.06 -4.37
C LYS A 185 -10.29 -27.48 -3.59
N ALA A 186 -11.31 -28.00 -4.26
CA ALA A 186 -12.62 -28.31 -3.66
C ALA A 186 -12.51 -29.28 -2.47
N SER A 187 -11.53 -30.20 -2.47
CA SER A 187 -11.28 -31.13 -1.38
C SER A 187 -10.98 -30.47 -0.03
N LEU A 188 -10.55 -29.19 -0.03
CA LEU A 188 -10.34 -28.43 1.19
C LEU A 188 -11.64 -28.14 1.94
N PHE A 189 -12.78 -28.10 1.24
CA PHE A 189 -14.10 -27.81 1.81
C PHE A 189 -14.88 -29.03 2.29
N GLN A 190 -14.35 -30.26 2.21
CA GLN A 190 -15.10 -31.48 2.56
C GLN A 190 -15.79 -31.45 3.94
N SER A 191 -15.18 -30.81 4.94
CA SER A 191 -15.74 -30.70 6.30
C SER A 191 -15.66 -29.25 6.83
N ILE A 192 -15.38 -28.28 5.98
CA ILE A 192 -15.29 -26.87 6.34
C ILE A 192 -16.46 -26.14 5.69
N ARG A 193 -17.20 -25.39 6.50
CA ARG A 193 -18.30 -24.52 6.07
C ARG A 193 -18.15 -23.16 6.75
N TYR A 194 -18.69 -22.14 6.11
CA TYR A 194 -18.79 -20.80 6.70
C TYR A 194 -19.77 -20.81 7.87
N PRO A 195 -19.49 -20.13 9.00
CA PRO A 195 -20.41 -20.10 10.14
C PRO A 195 -21.63 -19.21 9.82
N ASP A 196 -22.83 -19.78 9.90
CA ASP A 196 -24.06 -19.05 9.62
C ASP A 196 -24.33 -17.91 10.63
N GLY A 197 -24.93 -16.83 10.14
CA GLY A 197 -25.35 -15.69 10.96
C GLY A 197 -24.20 -14.81 11.50
N ARG A 198 -22.98 -14.95 10.98
CA ARG A 198 -21.84 -14.14 11.38
C ARG A 198 -21.38 -13.19 10.27
N ASN A 199 -20.99 -11.98 10.67
CA ASN A 199 -20.19 -11.10 9.85
C ASN A 199 -18.69 -11.48 10.00
N TYR A 200 -17.88 -11.20 8.98
CA TYR A 200 -16.45 -11.59 8.94
C TYR A 200 -16.25 -13.10 9.04
N GLU A 201 -17.10 -13.84 8.34
CA GLU A 201 -17.10 -15.30 8.24
C GLU A 201 -15.81 -15.85 7.62
N ASP A 202 -15.16 -15.05 6.81
CA ASP A 202 -13.86 -15.32 6.20
C ASP A 202 -12.73 -15.45 7.25
N ILE A 203 -12.74 -14.61 8.32
CA ILE A 203 -11.80 -14.75 9.43
C ILE A 203 -11.97 -16.08 10.15
N ALA A 204 -13.22 -16.58 10.24
CA ALA A 204 -13.53 -17.85 10.90
C ALA A 204 -13.25 -19.08 10.03
N THR A 205 -13.10 -18.94 8.71
CA THR A 205 -13.06 -20.06 7.77
C THR A 205 -11.74 -20.17 7.04
N THR A 206 -11.19 -19.08 6.51
CA THR A 206 -10.02 -19.11 5.62
C THR A 206 -8.80 -19.75 6.28
N TYR A 207 -8.57 -19.52 7.57
CA TYR A 207 -7.44 -20.12 8.28
C TYR A 207 -7.51 -21.66 8.34
N LEU A 208 -8.72 -22.25 8.38
CA LEU A 208 -8.90 -23.70 8.38
C LEU A 208 -8.50 -24.30 7.02
N LEU A 209 -8.84 -23.60 5.92
CA LEU A 209 -8.46 -23.98 4.57
C LEU A 209 -6.95 -23.92 4.38
N PHE A 210 -6.32 -22.85 4.89
CA PHE A 210 -4.86 -22.67 4.84
C PHE A 210 -4.12 -23.71 5.70
N TYR A 211 -4.62 -24.02 6.89
CA TYR A 211 -4.03 -25.05 7.75
C TYR A 211 -4.08 -26.43 7.12
N ARG A 212 -5.16 -26.71 6.36
CA ARG A 212 -5.33 -27.99 5.63
C ARG A 212 -4.48 -28.07 4.36
N ALA A 213 -4.26 -26.95 3.70
CA ALA A 213 -3.50 -26.89 2.46
C ALA A 213 -2.00 -27.13 2.72
N LYS A 214 -1.38 -27.95 1.89
CA LYS A 214 0.06 -28.24 1.97
C LYS A 214 0.89 -27.20 1.24
N ARG A 215 0.41 -26.76 0.08
CA ARG A 215 1.09 -25.78 -0.80
C ARG A 215 0.12 -24.71 -1.25
N ILE A 216 0.57 -23.48 -1.16
CA ILE A 216 -0.17 -22.27 -1.52
C ILE A 216 0.73 -21.41 -2.40
N CYS A 217 0.22 -20.83 -3.46
CA CYS A 217 0.96 -19.88 -4.28
C CYS A 217 0.23 -18.53 -4.35
N SER A 218 1.02 -17.46 -4.38
CA SER A 218 0.52 -16.10 -4.65
C SER A 218 1.14 -15.61 -5.95
N ILE A 219 0.31 -15.12 -6.86
CA ILE A 219 0.75 -14.57 -8.15
C ILE A 219 0.63 -13.04 -8.14
N PRO A 220 1.63 -12.30 -8.67
CA PRO A 220 1.66 -10.85 -8.68
C PRO A 220 0.76 -10.30 -9.80
N ARG A 221 -0.51 -10.66 -9.79
CA ARG A 221 -1.49 -10.28 -10.80
C ARG A 221 -2.73 -9.69 -10.14
N TYR A 222 -3.10 -8.48 -10.52
CA TYR A 222 -4.31 -7.81 -10.07
C TYR A 222 -5.47 -8.25 -10.95
N LEU A 223 -6.24 -9.24 -10.47
CA LEU A 223 -7.26 -9.90 -11.26
C LEU A 223 -8.68 -9.71 -10.72
N TYR A 224 -8.82 -9.20 -9.53
CA TYR A 224 -10.09 -8.91 -8.87
C TYR A 224 -10.27 -7.41 -8.68
N TYR A 225 -11.52 -6.91 -8.80
CA TYR A 225 -11.89 -5.50 -8.66
C TYR A 225 -12.95 -5.37 -7.55
N TYR A 226 -12.48 -5.06 -6.35
CA TYR A 226 -13.30 -4.85 -5.18
C TYR A 226 -13.93 -3.45 -5.20
N GLN A 227 -15.26 -3.37 -5.22
CA GLN A 227 -15.98 -2.10 -5.30
C GLN A 227 -16.45 -1.61 -3.94
N ILE A 228 -15.97 -0.43 -3.51
CA ILE A 228 -16.51 0.25 -2.32
C ILE A 228 -17.76 1.01 -2.71
N ARG A 229 -18.91 0.62 -2.13
CA ARG A 229 -20.21 1.27 -2.30
C ARG A 229 -20.75 1.80 -0.98
N GLU A 230 -21.68 2.79 -1.06
CA GLU A 230 -22.45 3.23 0.09
C GLU A 230 -23.33 2.07 0.59
N GLY A 231 -23.28 1.79 1.89
CA GLY A 231 -24.04 0.69 2.51
C GLY A 231 -23.34 -0.66 2.53
N SER A 232 -22.08 -0.79 2.03
CA SER A 232 -21.31 -2.03 2.23
C SER A 232 -20.98 -2.25 3.71
N ILE A 233 -20.78 -3.51 4.11
CA ILE A 233 -20.45 -3.90 5.50
C ILE A 233 -19.18 -3.17 6.00
N SER A 234 -18.26 -2.85 5.08
CA SER A 234 -17.00 -2.17 5.35
C SER A 234 -17.04 -0.63 5.26
N SER A 235 -18.17 -0.03 4.81
CA SER A 235 -18.31 1.42 4.75
C SER A 235 -18.46 2.03 6.16
N HIS A 236 -18.21 3.36 6.32
CA HIS A 236 -18.26 4.10 7.59
C HIS A 236 -19.39 3.62 8.50
N VAL A 237 -19.02 2.85 9.52
CA VAL A 237 -19.95 2.18 10.41
C VAL A 237 -20.13 3.05 11.64
N GLU A 238 -21.38 3.33 12.03
CA GLU A 238 -21.69 3.95 13.32
C GLU A 238 -21.04 3.17 14.47
N ASP A 239 -20.61 3.87 15.52
CA ASP A 239 -19.91 3.28 16.66
C ASP A 239 -20.62 2.05 17.27
N THR A 240 -21.95 2.03 17.28
CA THR A 240 -22.78 0.91 17.78
C THR A 240 -22.64 -0.33 16.91
N LYS A 241 -22.70 -0.16 15.59
CA LYS A 241 -22.52 -1.25 14.62
C LYS A 241 -21.07 -1.74 14.62
N TRP A 242 -20.10 -0.82 14.79
CA TRP A 242 -18.69 -1.20 14.91
C TRP A 242 -18.42 -2.00 16.18
N LEU A 243 -19.10 -1.69 17.29
CA LEU A 243 -19.01 -2.47 18.53
C LEU A 243 -19.43 -3.93 18.29
N GLU A 244 -20.58 -4.14 17.61
CA GLU A 244 -21.06 -5.48 17.26
C GLU A 244 -20.10 -6.20 16.32
N ASN A 245 -19.62 -5.53 15.30
CA ASN A 245 -18.58 -6.07 14.38
C ASN A 245 -17.30 -6.48 15.13
N CYS A 246 -16.82 -5.66 16.07
CA CYS A 246 -15.69 -6.01 16.91
C CYS A 246 -15.94 -7.28 17.70
N TYR A 247 -17.16 -7.49 18.22
CA TYR A 247 -17.48 -8.72 18.94
C TYR A 247 -17.46 -9.94 18.02
N GLN A 248 -18.01 -9.86 16.83
CA GLN A 248 -17.99 -10.94 15.85
C GLN A 248 -16.52 -11.29 15.45
N ILE A 249 -15.68 -10.30 15.27
CA ILE A 249 -14.24 -10.49 15.02
C ILE A 249 -13.57 -11.18 16.23
N ILE A 250 -13.89 -10.75 17.46
CA ILE A 250 -13.36 -11.38 18.70
C ILE A 250 -13.72 -12.85 18.76
N VAL A 251 -14.95 -13.21 18.45
CA VAL A 251 -15.41 -14.62 18.43
C VAL A 251 -14.58 -15.41 17.43
N SER A 252 -14.50 -14.96 16.17
CA SER A 252 -13.75 -15.64 15.10
C SER A 252 -12.25 -15.75 15.39
N GLN A 253 -11.63 -14.68 15.91
CA GLN A 253 -10.23 -14.68 16.32
C GLN A 253 -9.95 -15.60 17.52
N THR A 254 -10.90 -15.70 18.46
CA THR A 254 -10.82 -16.60 19.62
C THR A 254 -10.88 -18.07 19.19
N GLU A 255 -11.78 -18.41 18.29
CA GLU A 255 -11.87 -19.75 17.68
C GLU A 255 -10.55 -20.13 17.01
N ARG A 256 -9.98 -19.22 16.19
CA ARG A 256 -8.68 -19.43 15.54
C ARG A 256 -7.55 -19.63 16.55
N TYR A 257 -7.50 -18.81 17.61
CA TYR A 257 -6.52 -18.97 18.68
C TYR A 257 -6.61 -20.35 19.37
N HIS A 258 -7.83 -20.77 19.76
CA HIS A 258 -8.03 -22.06 20.39
C HIS A 258 -7.70 -23.21 19.46
N PHE A 259 -8.06 -23.12 18.18
CA PHE A 259 -7.70 -24.11 17.16
C PHE A 259 -6.18 -24.30 17.09
N MET A 260 -5.40 -23.22 17.06
CA MET A 260 -3.93 -23.33 17.03
C MET A 260 -3.37 -23.97 18.31
N LYS A 261 -3.95 -23.65 19.47
CA LYS A 261 -3.58 -24.29 20.76
C LYS A 261 -3.86 -25.78 20.76
N GLU A 262 -5.03 -26.21 20.32
CA GLU A 262 -5.45 -27.62 20.25
C GLU A 262 -4.54 -28.42 19.30
N HIS A 263 -4.07 -27.81 18.22
CA HIS A 263 -3.16 -28.44 17.27
C HIS A 263 -1.67 -28.29 17.65
N LYS A 264 -1.37 -27.73 18.85
CA LYS A 264 0.00 -27.53 19.36
C LYS A 264 0.87 -26.60 18.50
N GLU A 265 0.25 -25.71 17.78
CA GLU A 265 0.92 -24.68 16.99
C GLU A 265 1.19 -23.42 17.86
N GLU A 266 2.07 -23.58 18.87
CA GLU A 266 2.28 -22.56 19.91
C GLU A 266 2.65 -21.19 19.35
N ARG A 267 3.52 -21.14 18.33
CA ARG A 267 3.94 -19.88 17.69
C ARG A 267 2.77 -19.18 16.98
N LEU A 268 1.96 -19.93 16.25
CA LEU A 268 0.77 -19.39 15.56
C LEU A 268 -0.31 -19.00 16.56
N ALA A 269 -0.47 -19.75 17.64
CA ALA A 269 -1.37 -19.41 18.72
C ALA A 269 -0.98 -18.08 19.38
N ASP A 270 0.28 -17.89 19.70
CA ASP A 270 0.79 -16.62 20.24
C ASP A 270 0.54 -15.46 19.27
N LEU A 271 0.73 -15.68 17.97
CA LEU A 271 0.44 -14.70 16.96
C LEU A 271 -1.06 -14.39 16.86
N CYS A 272 -1.94 -15.40 16.89
CA CYS A 272 -3.39 -15.22 16.93
C CYS A 272 -3.80 -14.40 18.16
N LEU A 273 -3.26 -14.72 19.32
CA LEU A 273 -3.53 -13.99 20.56
C LEU A 273 -3.09 -12.52 20.44
N ALA A 274 -1.92 -12.27 19.82
CA ALA A 274 -1.45 -10.90 19.59
C ALA A 274 -2.37 -10.10 18.67
N GLN A 275 -2.99 -10.73 17.67
CA GLN A 275 -3.97 -10.11 16.78
C GLN A 275 -5.36 -9.94 17.44
N LEU A 276 -5.74 -10.84 18.34
CA LEU A 276 -7.01 -10.77 19.08
C LEU A 276 -7.03 -9.61 20.09
N VAL A 277 -5.94 -9.40 20.81
CA VAL A 277 -5.85 -8.46 21.93
C VAL A 277 -6.25 -7.01 21.56
N PRO A 278 -5.89 -6.43 20.40
CA PRO A 278 -6.35 -5.11 19.97
C PRO A 278 -7.90 -5.00 19.89
N TYR A 279 -8.58 -6.05 19.42
CA TYR A 279 -10.04 -6.07 19.31
C TYR A 279 -10.72 -6.17 20.68
N LEU A 280 -10.19 -7.00 21.61
CA LEU A 280 -10.66 -7.04 23.00
C LEU A 280 -10.60 -5.65 23.63
N TYR A 281 -9.53 -4.97 23.39
CA TYR A 281 -9.28 -3.63 23.88
C TYR A 281 -10.22 -2.59 23.27
N GLU A 282 -10.36 -2.60 21.95
CA GLU A 282 -11.27 -1.69 21.22
C GLU A 282 -12.70 -1.89 21.64
N TYR A 283 -13.13 -3.14 21.83
CA TYR A 283 -14.46 -3.48 22.31
C TYR A 283 -14.74 -2.88 23.71
N ILE A 284 -13.81 -3.06 24.65
CA ILE A 284 -13.94 -2.50 26.00
C ILE A 284 -14.00 -0.97 25.95
N ARG A 285 -13.13 -0.35 25.13
CA ARG A 285 -13.07 1.11 24.94
C ARG A 285 -14.37 1.67 24.40
N LEU A 286 -14.90 1.06 23.34
CA LEU A 286 -16.14 1.48 22.71
C LEU A 286 -17.34 1.25 23.64
N GLY A 287 -17.42 0.08 24.27
CA GLY A 287 -18.50 -0.22 25.22
C GLY A 287 -18.56 0.76 26.38
N LEU A 288 -17.39 1.21 26.91
CA LEU A 288 -17.33 2.26 27.91
C LEU A 288 -17.80 3.61 27.38
N ARG A 289 -17.45 3.96 26.13
CA ARG A 289 -17.85 5.22 25.48
C ARG A 289 -19.36 5.26 25.19
N LEU A 290 -19.91 4.15 24.72
CA LEU A 290 -21.33 4.00 24.37
C LEU A 290 -22.23 3.68 25.57
N HIS A 291 -21.64 3.56 26.78
CA HIS A 291 -22.36 3.17 28.00
C HIS A 291 -23.16 1.86 27.86
N THR A 292 -22.65 0.90 27.11
CA THR A 292 -23.25 -0.44 26.95
C THR A 292 -22.47 -1.52 27.68
N SER A 293 -23.18 -2.54 28.14
CA SER A 293 -22.58 -3.74 28.78
C SER A 293 -22.77 -5.00 27.93
N LEU A 294 -23.29 -4.89 26.71
CA LEU A 294 -23.48 -6.03 25.82
C LEU A 294 -22.17 -6.81 25.68
N HIS A 295 -22.19 -8.13 25.82
CA HIS A 295 -21.04 -9.06 25.77
C HIS A 295 -19.78 -8.67 26.58
N ARG A 296 -19.88 -7.63 27.42
CA ARG A 296 -18.74 -7.13 28.19
C ARG A 296 -18.18 -8.16 29.15
N THR A 297 -19.06 -8.93 29.78
CA THR A 297 -18.66 -9.97 30.73
C THR A 297 -17.86 -11.07 30.03
N GLU A 298 -18.28 -11.49 28.85
CA GLU A 298 -17.62 -12.52 28.03
C GLU A 298 -16.22 -12.06 27.61
N VAL A 299 -16.10 -10.83 27.10
CA VAL A 299 -14.84 -10.24 26.68
C VAL A 299 -13.86 -10.09 27.85
N LEU A 300 -14.34 -9.63 29.02
CA LEU A 300 -13.50 -9.52 30.22
C LEU A 300 -13.10 -10.91 30.77
N THR A 301 -14.00 -11.90 30.69
CA THR A 301 -13.69 -13.28 31.12
C THR A 301 -12.60 -13.87 30.23
N LEU A 302 -12.68 -13.70 28.91
CA LEU A 302 -11.67 -14.14 27.96
C LEU A 302 -10.32 -13.46 28.25
N LEU A 303 -10.33 -12.14 28.42
CA LEU A 303 -9.12 -11.37 28.72
C LEU A 303 -8.44 -11.83 30.02
N ASN A 304 -9.24 -12.09 31.07
CA ASN A 304 -8.70 -12.59 32.34
C ASN A 304 -8.18 -14.02 32.23
N LYS A 305 -8.87 -14.89 31.49
CA LYS A 305 -8.44 -16.27 31.24
C LYS A 305 -7.10 -16.32 30.54
N GLU A 306 -6.91 -15.48 29.52
CA GLU A 306 -5.71 -15.48 28.70
C GLU A 306 -4.61 -14.52 29.21
N TRP A 307 -4.82 -13.93 30.39
CA TRP A 307 -3.93 -12.91 30.93
C TRP A 307 -2.45 -13.32 31.01
N GLU A 308 -2.16 -14.51 31.47
CA GLU A 308 -0.79 -15.04 31.59
C GLU A 308 -0.15 -15.22 30.22
N ASN A 309 -0.90 -15.77 29.26
CA ASN A 309 -0.47 -15.93 27.87
C ASN A 309 -0.20 -14.55 27.21
N ILE A 310 -1.04 -13.55 27.48
CA ILE A 310 -0.84 -12.18 26.98
C ILE A 310 0.44 -11.56 27.56
N GLN A 311 0.70 -11.74 28.87
CA GLN A 311 1.91 -11.20 29.51
C GLN A 311 3.21 -11.79 28.94
N ASN A 312 3.18 -13.06 28.59
CA ASN A 312 4.34 -13.80 28.08
C ASN A 312 4.46 -13.78 26.55
N ASN A 313 3.48 -13.23 25.84
CA ASN A 313 3.42 -13.22 24.39
C ASN A 313 4.56 -12.42 23.76
N SER A 314 5.36 -13.07 22.93
CA SER A 314 6.55 -12.46 22.29
C SER A 314 6.21 -11.46 21.17
N PHE A 315 5.02 -11.54 20.57
CA PHE A 315 4.58 -10.63 19.50
C PHE A 315 3.95 -9.33 20.01
N LEU A 316 3.66 -9.22 21.32
CA LEU A 316 3.15 -8.01 21.94
C LEU A 316 4.28 -7.14 22.51
N SER A 317 4.23 -5.84 22.26
CA SER A 317 5.20 -4.92 22.85
C SER A 317 5.02 -4.79 24.38
N ALA A 318 6.10 -4.41 25.09
CA ALA A 318 6.01 -4.15 26.52
C ALA A 318 5.00 -3.03 26.85
N LYS A 319 4.83 -2.08 25.94
CA LYS A 319 3.85 -0.98 26.05
C LYS A 319 2.44 -1.53 25.96
N ASP A 320 2.16 -2.41 25.01
CA ASP A 320 0.84 -3.01 24.83
C ASP A 320 0.47 -3.86 26.04
N ARG A 321 1.38 -4.72 26.51
CA ARG A 321 1.19 -5.53 27.72
C ARG A 321 0.88 -4.68 28.97
N ARG A 322 1.51 -3.51 29.13
CA ARG A 322 1.22 -2.58 30.27
C ARG A 322 -0.13 -1.90 30.11
N LEU A 323 -0.49 -1.47 28.92
CA LEU A 323 -1.79 -0.86 28.64
C LEU A 323 -2.93 -1.82 29.01
N TYR A 324 -2.83 -3.08 28.63
CA TYR A 324 -3.84 -4.10 28.94
C TYR A 324 -4.01 -4.34 30.45
N LYS A 325 -2.92 -4.28 31.23
CA LYS A 325 -3.00 -4.37 32.69
C LYS A 325 -3.86 -3.26 33.31
N ILE A 326 -3.78 -2.07 32.76
CA ILE A 326 -4.56 -0.92 33.25
C ILE A 326 -6.04 -1.07 32.91
N TYR A 327 -6.36 -1.61 31.72
CA TYR A 327 -7.75 -1.78 31.29
C TYR A 327 -8.49 -2.91 32.04
N THR A 328 -7.80 -3.92 32.50
CA THR A 328 -8.39 -5.01 33.30
C THR A 328 -8.59 -4.61 34.76
N ALA A 329 -7.65 -3.85 35.34
CA ALA A 329 -7.65 -3.53 36.76
C ALA A 329 -8.64 -2.41 37.15
N ALA A 330 -8.92 -1.47 36.26
CA ALA A 330 -9.75 -0.31 36.58
C ALA A 330 -10.42 0.32 35.35
N PRO A 331 -11.52 -0.25 34.84
CA PRO A 331 -12.24 0.30 33.65
C PRO A 331 -12.65 1.76 33.81
N ILE A 332 -13.01 2.20 35.02
CA ILE A 332 -13.37 3.61 35.31
C ILE A 332 -12.15 4.52 35.22
N VAL A 333 -10.97 4.05 35.65
CA VAL A 333 -9.71 4.79 35.51
C VAL A 333 -9.34 4.95 34.05
N VAL A 334 -9.63 3.96 33.19
CA VAL A 334 -9.42 4.02 31.74
C VAL A 334 -10.32 5.06 31.09
N GLN A 335 -11.60 5.13 31.47
CA GLN A 335 -12.51 6.13 30.96
C GLN A 335 -12.07 7.55 31.36
N SER A 336 -11.66 7.71 32.62
CA SER A 336 -11.07 8.96 33.10
C SER A 336 -9.73 9.25 32.43
N TYR A 337 -8.89 8.24 32.22
CA TYR A 337 -7.60 8.38 31.52
C TYR A 337 -7.78 8.75 30.03
N GLN A 338 -8.77 8.19 29.32
CA GLN A 338 -9.01 8.57 27.93
C GLN A 338 -9.59 9.98 27.80
N ARG A 339 -10.55 10.35 28.65
CA ARG A 339 -11.00 11.74 28.72
C ARG A 339 -9.85 12.67 29.07
N THR A 340 -8.96 12.23 29.99
CA THR A 340 -7.73 12.94 30.36
C THR A 340 -6.71 12.87 29.23
N LYS A 341 -6.59 11.78 28.47
CA LYS A 341 -5.66 11.65 27.34
C LYS A 341 -6.07 12.55 26.17
N GLU A 342 -7.36 12.69 25.89
CA GLU A 342 -7.85 13.66 24.90
C GLU A 342 -7.64 15.10 25.39
N ALA A 343 -7.90 15.36 26.66
CA ALA A 343 -7.58 16.64 27.29
C ALA A 343 -6.07 16.86 27.39
N VAL A 344 -5.30 15.81 27.75
CA VAL A 344 -3.82 15.81 27.81
C VAL A 344 -3.22 15.90 26.43
N LYS A 345 -3.80 15.27 25.40
CA LYS A 345 -3.37 15.46 24.01
C LYS A 345 -3.58 16.89 23.57
N LYS A 346 -4.73 17.50 23.89
CA LYS A 346 -4.94 18.94 23.69
C LYS A 346 -3.98 19.80 24.51
N VAL A 347 -3.71 19.43 25.76
CA VAL A 347 -2.74 20.10 26.64
C VAL A 347 -1.31 19.81 26.19
N GLN A 348 -0.99 18.60 25.73
CA GLN A 348 0.31 18.25 25.17
C GLN A 348 0.56 18.96 23.84
N ASP A 349 -0.46 19.10 22.99
CA ASP A 349 -0.38 19.93 21.78
C ASP A 349 -0.17 21.40 22.11
N CYS A 350 -0.84 21.91 23.17
CA CYS A 350 -0.58 23.26 23.71
C CYS A 350 0.80 23.34 24.38
N ARG A 351 1.18 22.36 25.21
CA ARG A 351 2.49 22.27 25.86
C ARG A 351 3.61 22.11 24.84
N TYR A 352 3.41 21.28 23.80
CA TYR A 352 4.33 21.12 22.70
C TYR A 352 4.50 22.42 21.91
N LYS A 353 3.39 23.12 21.61
CA LYS A 353 3.44 24.45 21.01
C LYS A 353 4.13 25.49 21.91
N LEU A 354 3.88 25.45 23.21
CA LEU A 354 4.50 26.33 24.20
C LEU A 354 5.98 25.97 24.44
N LYS A 355 6.31 24.66 24.56
CA LYS A 355 7.69 24.16 24.70
C LYS A 355 8.52 24.53 23.47
N ASN A 356 7.95 24.40 22.28
CA ASN A 356 8.60 24.83 21.04
C ASN A 356 8.83 26.35 20.99
N ALA A 357 7.80 27.13 21.35
CA ALA A 357 7.92 28.60 21.41
C ALA A 357 8.95 29.08 22.46
N LEU A 358 8.99 28.42 23.62
CA LEU A 358 9.95 28.71 24.70
C LEU A 358 11.36 28.19 24.39
N GLY A 359 11.47 27.06 23.65
CA GLY A 359 12.73 26.53 23.13
C GLY A 359 13.31 27.42 22.02
N GLU A 360 12.46 27.85 21.09
CA GLU A 360 12.82 28.85 20.05
C GLU A 360 13.25 30.19 20.66
N ALA A 361 12.69 30.56 21.82
CA ALA A 361 13.11 31.73 22.58
C ALA A 361 14.34 31.51 23.48
N GLY A 362 14.90 30.29 23.53
CA GLY A 362 16.07 29.96 24.33
C GLY A 362 15.82 29.88 25.85
N ILE A 363 14.55 29.82 26.29
CA ILE A 363 14.13 29.90 27.70
C ILE A 363 14.10 28.53 28.38
N LEU A 364 13.97 27.43 27.64
CA LEU A 364 13.94 26.06 28.17
C LEU A 364 15.10 25.23 27.64
N SER A 365 15.71 24.40 28.53
CA SER A 365 16.57 23.29 28.11
C SER A 365 15.69 22.13 27.69
N VAL A 366 15.93 21.59 26.50
CA VAL A 366 15.28 20.37 25.99
C VAL A 366 16.14 19.17 26.36
N ASP A 367 15.51 18.03 26.64
CA ASP A 367 16.24 16.78 26.83
C ASP A 367 17.20 16.56 25.66
N ARG A 368 18.43 16.17 25.94
CA ARG A 368 19.48 16.10 24.90
C ARG A 368 19.05 15.14 23.80
N PHE A 369 18.97 15.66 22.60
CA PHE A 369 19.08 14.90 21.38
C PHE A 369 20.51 14.29 21.36
N ASP A 370 20.64 12.98 21.13
CA ASP A 370 21.92 12.27 21.24
C ASP A 370 22.82 12.50 20.00
N PHE A 371 22.95 13.77 19.63
CA PHE A 371 23.65 14.27 18.46
C PHE A 371 24.70 15.25 18.92
N GLN A 372 25.98 14.91 18.74
CA GLN A 372 27.07 15.81 19.07
C GLN A 372 27.76 16.32 17.81
N LEU A 373 27.70 17.62 17.59
CA LEU A 373 28.55 18.28 16.62
C LEU A 373 30.01 18.22 17.08
N ALA A 374 30.91 17.69 16.23
CA ALA A 374 32.34 17.65 16.55
C ALA A 374 32.88 19.05 16.79
N LYS A 375 33.47 19.26 17.96
CA LYS A 375 34.14 20.51 18.29
C LYS A 375 35.43 20.62 17.46
N GLY A 376 35.65 21.76 16.79
CA GLY A 376 36.89 22.07 16.12
C GLY A 376 36.91 21.93 14.59
N LYS A 377 35.86 21.41 13.93
CA LYS A 377 35.74 21.48 12.47
C LYS A 377 35.03 22.76 12.05
N GLU A 378 35.63 23.53 11.18
CA GLU A 378 35.20 24.88 10.84
C GLU A 378 34.01 24.94 9.84
N ARG A 379 33.70 23.83 9.15
CA ARG A 379 32.68 23.79 8.09
C ARG A 379 31.84 22.51 8.19
N ARG A 380 30.57 22.66 8.51
CA ARG A 380 29.64 21.53 8.67
C ARG A 380 28.49 21.66 7.69
N ILE A 381 28.10 20.55 7.10
CA ILE A 381 26.89 20.42 6.28
C ILE A 381 25.88 19.65 7.10
N ILE A 382 24.75 20.28 7.43
CA ILE A 382 23.67 19.69 8.20
C ILE A 382 22.54 19.38 7.24
N PHE A 383 22.36 18.12 6.92
CA PHE A 383 21.32 17.64 6.00
C PHE A 383 20.09 17.19 6.79
N PHE A 384 18.98 17.87 6.60
CA PHE A 384 17.68 17.50 7.15
C PHE A 384 16.91 16.64 6.16
N GLU A 385 16.76 15.36 6.49
CA GLU A 385 15.85 14.45 5.80
C GLU A 385 14.41 14.69 6.23
N LEU A 386 13.48 14.69 5.27
CA LEU A 386 12.04 14.68 5.57
C LEU A 386 11.57 13.24 5.81
N PRO A 387 10.52 13.04 6.62
CA PRO A 387 9.88 11.74 6.70
C PRO A 387 9.41 11.29 5.32
N CYS A 388 9.86 10.09 4.93
CA CYS A 388 9.48 9.44 3.68
C CYS A 388 8.61 8.24 4.05
N PHE A 389 7.29 8.36 3.92
CA PHE A 389 6.35 7.33 4.36
C PHE A 389 6.45 6.07 3.47
N ASP A 390 5.49 5.84 2.59
CA ASP A 390 5.38 4.67 1.73
C ASP A 390 5.90 4.89 0.31
N ASN A 391 6.29 6.11 -0.06
CA ASN A 391 6.65 6.48 -1.42
C ASN A 391 8.15 6.29 -1.69
N LEU A 392 8.51 5.27 -2.45
CA LEU A 392 9.90 5.00 -2.86
C LEU A 392 10.54 6.15 -3.65
N GLY A 393 9.74 7.01 -4.28
CA GLY A 393 10.26 8.21 -4.93
C GLY A 393 10.92 9.17 -3.94
N ASP A 394 10.26 9.43 -2.80
CA ASP A 394 10.79 10.31 -1.75
C ASP A 394 11.98 9.66 -1.04
N HIS A 395 11.95 8.34 -0.83
CA HIS A 395 13.10 7.56 -0.34
C HIS A 395 14.29 7.62 -1.30
N ALA A 396 14.05 7.57 -2.62
CA ALA A 396 15.10 7.70 -3.63
C ALA A 396 15.72 9.09 -3.62
N ILE A 397 14.93 10.14 -3.41
CA ILE A 397 15.43 11.51 -3.27
C ILE A 397 16.37 11.61 -2.06
N ALA A 398 15.92 11.15 -0.88
CA ALA A 398 16.72 11.17 0.34
C ALA A 398 18.03 10.37 0.16
N TYR A 399 17.95 9.17 -0.44
CA TYR A 399 19.09 8.33 -0.73
C TYR A 399 20.08 9.01 -1.69
N ALA A 400 19.59 9.54 -2.81
CA ALA A 400 20.43 10.20 -3.81
C ALA A 400 21.13 11.44 -3.25
N GLN A 401 20.42 12.25 -2.46
CA GLN A 401 21.00 13.42 -1.79
C GLN A 401 22.07 13.04 -0.80
N LYS A 402 21.83 12.02 0.02
CA LYS A 402 22.83 11.51 0.95
C LYS A 402 24.08 11.01 0.21
N LYS A 403 23.92 10.19 -0.84
CA LYS A 403 25.04 9.71 -1.67
C LYS A 403 25.80 10.86 -2.34
N TYR A 404 25.09 11.86 -2.82
CA TYR A 404 25.70 13.06 -3.40
C TYR A 404 26.52 13.84 -2.38
N LEU A 405 25.98 14.10 -1.19
CA LEU A 405 26.67 14.83 -0.14
C LEU A 405 27.85 14.04 0.47
N GLU A 406 27.74 12.72 0.60
CA GLU A 406 28.81 11.82 1.00
C GLU A 406 29.97 11.88 -0.01
N ALA A 407 29.69 11.80 -1.31
CA ALA A 407 30.68 11.89 -2.36
C ALA A 407 31.38 13.27 -2.38
N LEU A 408 30.59 14.33 -2.18
CA LEU A 408 31.11 15.69 -2.11
C LEU A 408 32.06 15.90 -0.93
N THR A 409 31.67 15.45 0.27
CA THR A 409 32.48 15.60 1.49
C THR A 409 33.72 14.67 1.49
N ALA A 410 33.65 13.52 0.83
CA ALA A 410 34.83 12.64 0.63
C ALA A 410 35.92 13.33 -0.16
N GLN A 411 35.58 14.22 -1.11
CA GLN A 411 36.53 15.00 -1.91
C GLN A 411 36.95 16.32 -1.22
N ARG A 412 36.31 16.68 -0.10
CA ARG A 412 36.46 17.94 0.64
C ARG A 412 36.56 17.68 2.14
N PRO A 413 37.70 17.16 2.63
CA PRO A 413 37.87 16.72 4.03
C PRO A 413 37.72 17.84 5.06
N GLU A 414 37.75 19.10 4.64
CA GLU A 414 37.45 20.26 5.48
C GLU A 414 35.97 20.37 5.85
N TYR A 415 35.07 19.67 5.14
CA TYR A 415 33.63 19.61 5.47
C TYR A 415 33.28 18.31 6.20
N GLN A 416 32.38 18.41 7.16
CA GLN A 416 31.77 17.24 7.82
C GLN A 416 30.28 17.22 7.57
N LEU A 417 29.76 16.08 7.09
CA LEU A 417 28.35 15.85 6.86
C LEU A 417 27.68 15.29 8.11
N TYR A 418 26.55 15.88 8.49
CA TYR A 418 25.62 15.41 9.50
C TYR A 418 24.24 15.23 8.87
N THR A 419 23.59 14.09 9.12
CA THR A 419 22.25 13.81 8.63
C THR A 419 21.30 13.74 9.82
N ILE A 420 20.20 14.46 9.75
CA ILE A 420 19.16 14.53 10.80
C ILE A 420 17.88 13.96 10.21
N ASP A 421 17.29 13.00 10.91
CA ASP A 421 16.02 12.41 10.55
C ASP A 421 14.86 13.38 10.81
N GLY A 422 13.86 13.36 9.92
CA GLY A 422 12.70 14.24 10.04
C GLY A 422 11.89 14.07 11.32
N TRP A 423 11.93 12.92 11.97
CA TRP A 423 11.27 12.67 13.25
C TRP A 423 11.98 13.34 14.44
N ASP A 424 13.30 13.47 14.35
CA ASP A 424 14.15 14.05 15.41
C ASP A 424 14.34 15.57 15.26
N THR A 425 13.68 16.17 14.31
CA THR A 425 14.06 17.49 13.82
C THR A 425 13.78 18.62 14.76
N VAL A 426 12.71 18.57 15.56
CA VAL A 426 12.39 19.71 16.47
C VAL A 426 13.44 19.79 17.56
N GLU A 427 13.80 18.64 18.12
CA GLU A 427 14.85 18.52 19.13
C GLU A 427 16.20 18.92 18.57
N ALA A 428 16.51 18.46 17.35
CA ALA A 428 17.73 18.83 16.63
C ALA A 428 17.81 20.33 16.33
N VAL A 429 16.72 20.95 15.88
CA VAL A 429 16.67 22.40 15.62
C VAL A 429 16.97 23.18 16.89
N ILE A 430 16.35 22.82 18.03
CA ILE A 430 16.55 23.53 19.30
C ILE A 430 18.02 23.40 19.79
N GLN A 431 18.64 22.23 19.61
CA GLN A 431 20.05 22.04 19.95
C GLN A 431 20.97 22.80 18.99
N LEU A 432 20.72 22.71 17.69
CA LEU A 432 21.54 23.34 16.65
C LEU A 432 21.52 24.87 16.70
N ILE A 433 20.41 25.50 17.13
CA ILE A 433 20.36 26.97 17.35
C ILE A 433 21.50 27.46 18.24
N LYS A 434 21.92 26.64 19.23
CA LYS A 434 22.99 27.00 20.18
C LYS A 434 24.39 26.64 19.69
N GLU A 435 24.50 25.66 18.78
CA GLU A 435 25.78 25.05 18.39
C GLU A 435 26.25 25.45 16.98
N MET A 436 25.35 25.96 16.13
CA MET A 436 25.66 26.30 14.75
C MET A 436 26.46 27.58 14.62
N GLY A 437 27.51 27.53 13.80
CA GLY A 437 28.33 28.68 13.41
C GLY A 437 27.86 29.31 12.09
N LYS A 438 28.36 30.50 11.80
CA LYS A 438 28.03 31.26 10.57
C LYS A 438 28.54 30.58 9.28
N LYS A 439 29.53 29.66 9.39
CA LYS A 439 30.12 28.91 8.27
C LYS A 439 29.41 27.59 7.97
N ASP A 440 28.48 27.18 8.84
CA ASP A 440 27.71 25.95 8.65
C ASP A 440 26.64 26.13 7.58
N VAL A 441 26.40 25.08 6.81
CA VAL A 441 25.42 25.05 5.73
C VAL A 441 24.29 24.08 6.08
N ILE A 442 23.07 24.57 6.02
CA ILE A 442 21.87 23.75 6.16
C ILE A 442 21.42 23.30 4.77
N VAL A 443 21.19 22.02 4.61
CA VAL A 443 20.63 21.43 3.39
C VAL A 443 19.30 20.80 3.73
N CYS A 444 18.23 21.23 3.05
CA CYS A 444 16.92 20.64 3.15
C CYS A 444 16.65 19.67 2.02
N GLN A 445 16.00 18.56 2.32
CA GLN A 445 15.62 17.57 1.32
C GLN A 445 14.79 18.18 0.21
N GLY A 446 15.05 17.76 -1.04
CA GLY A 446 14.28 18.08 -2.23
C GLY A 446 13.00 17.26 -2.36
N GLY A 447 12.31 17.40 -3.48
CA GLY A 447 11.14 16.60 -3.80
C GLY A 447 9.98 17.37 -4.41
N GLY A 448 8.78 16.82 -4.31
CA GLY A 448 7.53 17.41 -4.82
C GLY A 448 6.62 17.96 -3.72
N ASN A 449 7.16 18.30 -2.56
CA ASN A 449 6.40 18.58 -1.35
C ASN A 449 6.43 20.07 -0.91
N MET A 450 6.78 20.98 -1.80
CA MET A 450 6.74 22.43 -1.54
C MET A 450 5.37 23.00 -1.95
N GLY A 451 4.74 23.77 -1.06
CA GLY A 451 3.45 24.42 -1.30
C GLY A 451 2.31 23.83 -0.48
N SER A 452 1.09 23.82 -1.03
CA SER A 452 -0.12 23.48 -0.28
C SER A 452 -0.49 21.99 -0.28
N LEU A 453 0.13 21.16 -1.12
CA LEU A 453 -0.25 19.75 -1.26
C LEU A 453 0.18 18.89 -0.07
N TYR A 454 1.32 19.20 0.55
CA TYR A 454 1.91 18.47 1.68
C TYR A 454 2.23 19.43 2.83
N GLU A 455 1.19 19.85 3.56
CA GLU A 455 1.28 20.87 4.60
C GLU A 455 2.28 20.53 5.71
N PHE A 456 2.40 19.23 6.05
CA PHE A 456 3.32 18.80 7.10
C PHE A 456 4.79 19.10 6.72
N ALA A 457 5.19 18.71 5.50
CA ALA A 457 6.56 18.94 5.02
C ALA A 457 6.86 20.42 4.88
N GLU A 458 5.88 21.21 4.44
CA GLU A 458 6.02 22.66 4.32
C GLU A 458 6.10 23.35 5.69
N ALA A 459 5.25 22.96 6.66
CA ALA A 459 5.29 23.51 8.01
C ALA A 459 6.64 23.25 8.71
N PHE A 460 7.20 22.05 8.47
CA PHE A 460 8.52 21.68 8.93
C PHE A 460 9.62 22.57 8.34
N ARG A 461 9.63 22.74 7.02
CA ARG A 461 10.60 23.58 6.32
C ARG A 461 10.52 25.01 6.82
N GLN A 462 9.31 25.55 7.04
CA GLN A 462 9.14 26.89 7.61
C GLN A 462 9.70 27.03 9.02
N LYS A 463 9.68 25.97 9.84
CA LYS A 463 10.32 26.00 11.18
C LYS A 463 11.83 26.12 11.06
N LEU A 464 12.46 25.32 10.18
CA LEU A 464 13.89 25.43 9.90
C LEU A 464 14.28 26.83 9.44
N LEU A 465 13.56 27.38 8.46
CA LEU A 465 13.82 28.70 7.91
C LEU A 465 13.72 29.81 8.97
N LYS A 466 12.76 29.71 9.90
CA LYS A 466 12.61 30.67 11.00
C LYS A 466 13.72 30.57 12.03
N ALA A 467 14.19 29.34 12.30
CA ALA A 467 15.23 29.11 13.31
C ALA A 467 16.60 29.60 12.84
N PHE A 468 16.88 29.54 11.53
CA PHE A 468 18.21 29.75 10.94
C PHE A 468 18.24 30.84 9.88
N VAL A 469 17.54 31.94 10.11
CA VAL A 469 17.37 33.08 9.17
C VAL A 469 18.69 33.71 8.70
N ASP A 470 19.74 33.63 9.49
CA ASP A 470 21.07 34.20 9.21
C ASP A 470 22.06 33.17 8.64
N ASN A 471 21.70 31.88 8.71
CA ASN A 471 22.55 30.80 8.17
C ASN A 471 22.39 30.66 6.67
N ARG A 472 23.36 30.00 6.04
CA ARG A 472 23.24 29.58 4.66
C ARG A 472 22.33 28.34 4.60
N ILE A 473 21.24 28.46 3.85
CA ILE A 473 20.25 27.38 3.69
C ILE A 473 20.11 27.08 2.21
N ILE A 474 20.22 25.82 1.85
CA ILE A 474 20.02 25.32 0.48
C ILE A 474 18.88 24.31 0.48
N ILE A 475 17.83 24.63 -0.23
CA ILE A 475 16.73 23.69 -0.47
C ILE A 475 17.04 22.97 -1.78
N PHE A 476 17.22 21.66 -1.71
CA PHE A 476 17.54 20.81 -2.87
C PHE A 476 16.35 20.74 -3.85
N PRO A 477 16.55 20.23 -5.08
CA PRO A 477 15.60 20.38 -6.18
C PRO A 477 14.15 20.07 -5.81
N GLN A 478 13.28 21.08 -5.94
CA GLN A 478 11.87 21.04 -5.56
C GLN A 478 10.94 21.33 -6.73
N THR A 479 9.76 20.70 -6.73
CA THR A 479 8.58 21.24 -7.44
C THR A 479 7.68 21.95 -6.44
N ILE A 480 7.17 23.13 -6.82
CA ILE A 480 6.21 23.89 -6.04
C ILE A 480 4.81 23.79 -6.65
N TYR A 481 3.79 23.63 -5.79
CA TYR A 481 2.41 23.59 -6.21
C TYR A 481 1.48 24.21 -5.17
N PHE A 482 0.47 24.95 -5.63
CA PHE A 482 -0.60 25.51 -4.79
C PHE A 482 -1.96 25.10 -5.37
N SER A 483 -2.85 24.63 -4.50
CA SER A 483 -4.27 24.44 -4.83
C SER A 483 -4.92 25.79 -5.19
N GLN A 484 -5.90 25.75 -6.09
CA GLN A 484 -6.62 26.92 -6.57
C GLN A 484 -7.80 27.29 -5.63
N ASP A 485 -7.57 27.24 -4.32
CA ASP A 485 -8.53 27.49 -3.25
C ASP A 485 -7.98 28.48 -2.22
N GLU A 486 -8.80 28.85 -1.24
CA GLU A 486 -8.40 29.77 -0.18
C GLU A 486 -7.21 29.23 0.65
N GLN A 487 -7.12 27.90 0.80
CA GLN A 487 -6.03 27.26 1.53
C GLN A 487 -4.70 27.37 0.77
N GLY A 488 -4.71 27.19 -0.54
CA GLY A 488 -3.54 27.41 -1.40
C GLY A 488 -3.02 28.84 -1.28
N GLU A 489 -3.90 29.83 -1.38
CA GLU A 489 -3.54 31.25 -1.25
C GLU A 489 -3.05 31.61 0.16
N ARG A 490 -3.64 31.01 1.21
CA ARG A 490 -3.18 31.19 2.60
C ARG A 490 -1.76 30.63 2.78
N THR A 491 -1.50 29.41 2.26
CA THR A 491 -0.19 28.78 2.33
C THR A 491 0.85 29.60 1.59
N LYS A 492 0.54 30.05 0.38
CA LYS A 492 1.39 30.93 -0.43
C LYS A 492 1.81 32.21 0.32
N ARG A 493 0.84 32.95 0.88
CA ARG A 493 1.12 34.14 1.68
C ARG A 493 2.02 33.86 2.88
N LYS A 494 1.80 32.75 3.57
CA LYS A 494 2.60 32.33 4.71
C LYS A 494 4.04 31.99 4.31
N MET A 495 4.21 31.28 3.19
CA MET A 495 5.53 30.95 2.64
C MET A 495 6.32 32.20 2.29
N VAL A 496 5.74 33.12 1.51
CA VAL A 496 6.38 34.38 1.13
C VAL A 496 6.90 35.14 2.38
N LYS A 497 6.06 35.22 3.43
CA LYS A 497 6.43 35.90 4.68
C LYS A 497 7.62 35.23 5.40
N VAL A 498 7.77 33.92 5.31
CA VAL A 498 8.83 33.18 6.01
C VAL A 498 10.11 33.13 5.17
N TYR A 499 10.00 32.76 3.89
CA TYR A 499 11.15 32.56 3.02
C TYR A 499 11.90 33.89 2.78
N ASN A 500 11.19 34.99 2.56
CA ASN A 500 11.80 36.30 2.31
C ASN A 500 12.48 36.93 3.54
N LYS A 501 12.39 36.29 4.71
CA LYS A 501 13.17 36.71 5.90
C LYS A 501 14.58 36.09 5.92
N CYS A 502 14.81 34.99 5.19
CA CYS A 502 16.09 34.32 5.20
C CYS A 502 17.10 35.07 4.32
N LYS A 503 18.23 35.45 4.92
CA LYS A 503 19.22 36.32 4.24
C LYS A 503 20.10 35.60 3.24
N ARG A 504 20.28 34.28 3.39
CA ARG A 504 21.20 33.46 2.61
C ARG A 504 20.51 32.16 2.19
N LEU A 505 19.30 32.28 1.60
CA LEU A 505 18.50 31.16 1.13
C LEU A 505 18.69 30.97 -0.37
N THR A 506 19.06 29.75 -0.76
CA THR A 506 19.02 29.30 -2.15
C THR A 506 18.00 28.19 -2.29
N ILE A 507 17.13 28.25 -3.28
CA ILE A 507 16.14 27.24 -3.58
C ILE A 507 16.43 26.66 -4.95
N CYS A 508 16.67 25.36 -5.04
CA CYS A 508 16.82 24.68 -6.31
C CYS A 508 15.44 24.26 -6.83
N ALA A 509 15.09 24.68 -8.04
CA ALA A 509 13.89 24.28 -8.76
C ALA A 509 14.24 23.16 -9.72
N ARG A 510 13.48 22.06 -9.74
CA ARG A 510 13.77 20.91 -10.61
C ARG A 510 13.10 20.99 -11.99
N ASP A 511 12.26 22.00 -12.21
CA ASP A 511 11.56 22.25 -13.48
C ASP A 511 11.34 23.76 -13.70
N ALA A 512 11.16 24.13 -14.96
CA ALA A 512 11.06 25.54 -15.36
C ALA A 512 9.81 26.25 -14.79
N VAL A 513 8.69 25.54 -14.66
CA VAL A 513 7.44 26.09 -14.11
C VAL A 513 7.62 26.43 -12.63
N SER A 514 8.23 25.53 -11.89
CA SER A 514 8.58 25.74 -10.48
C SER A 514 9.57 26.89 -10.32
N ALA A 515 10.60 26.97 -11.17
CA ALA A 515 11.58 28.06 -11.13
C ALA A 515 10.90 29.43 -11.32
N GLN A 516 10.07 29.56 -12.34
CA GLN A 516 9.33 30.80 -12.61
C GLN A 516 8.40 31.19 -11.46
N THR A 517 7.68 30.21 -10.91
CA THR A 517 6.80 30.44 -9.75
C THR A 517 7.59 30.92 -8.56
N MET A 518 8.71 30.25 -8.21
CA MET A 518 9.55 30.61 -7.07
C MET A 518 10.18 31.99 -7.25
N GLN A 519 10.66 32.33 -8.45
CA GLN A 519 11.22 33.64 -8.79
C GLN A 519 10.21 34.76 -8.64
N SER A 520 8.93 34.51 -8.95
CA SER A 520 7.87 35.50 -8.78
C SER A 520 7.47 35.73 -7.31
N MET A 521 7.79 34.79 -6.42
CA MET A 521 7.32 34.78 -5.02
C MET A 521 8.40 35.12 -4.01
N PHE A 522 9.63 34.68 -4.23
CA PHE A 522 10.67 34.73 -3.22
C PHE A 522 11.81 35.67 -3.62
N THR A 523 12.42 36.33 -2.62
CA THR A 523 13.64 37.11 -2.77
C THR A 523 14.91 36.25 -2.68
N ALA A 524 14.75 34.96 -2.44
CA ALA A 524 15.84 33.98 -2.40
C ALA A 524 16.48 33.77 -3.78
N ASP A 525 17.72 33.32 -3.81
CA ASP A 525 18.36 32.87 -5.04
C ASP A 525 17.68 31.60 -5.56
N ILE A 526 17.13 31.63 -6.78
CA ILE A 526 16.46 30.50 -7.40
C ILE A 526 17.36 29.92 -8.49
N GLU A 527 17.71 28.64 -8.31
CA GLU A 527 18.61 27.92 -9.20
C GLU A 527 17.94 26.74 -9.87
N SER A 528 18.11 26.57 -11.16
CA SER A 528 17.58 25.40 -11.88
C SER A 528 18.54 24.24 -11.74
N VAL A 529 18.09 23.16 -11.13
CA VAL A 529 18.86 21.92 -10.93
C VAL A 529 17.92 20.73 -11.12
N ASN A 530 18.30 19.77 -11.95
CA ASN A 530 17.49 18.59 -12.25
C ASN A 530 17.18 17.74 -11.01
N ASP A 531 16.18 16.86 -11.11
CA ASP A 531 15.83 15.94 -10.03
C ASP A 531 17.06 15.17 -9.52
N ILE A 532 17.30 15.20 -8.23
CA ILE A 532 18.55 14.66 -7.63
C ILE A 532 18.67 13.13 -7.79
N VAL A 533 17.57 12.39 -7.97
CA VAL A 533 17.63 10.95 -8.21
C VAL A 533 18.37 10.64 -9.50
N ALA A 534 18.31 11.51 -10.50
CA ALA A 534 19.05 11.34 -11.74
C ALA A 534 20.58 11.34 -11.55
N TYR A 535 21.10 11.89 -10.45
CA TYR A 535 22.51 11.76 -10.05
C TYR A 535 22.98 10.31 -9.98
N LEU A 536 22.08 9.38 -9.67
CA LEU A 536 22.39 7.96 -9.55
C LEU A 536 22.62 7.26 -10.91
N SER A 537 22.33 7.91 -12.02
CA SER A 537 22.55 7.35 -13.37
C SER A 537 24.03 6.99 -13.57
N GLY A 538 24.29 5.74 -14.00
CA GLY A 538 25.63 5.20 -14.14
C GLY A 538 26.36 4.87 -12.82
N ARG A 539 25.72 5.10 -11.65
CA ARG A 539 26.28 4.83 -10.32
C ARG A 539 25.63 3.64 -9.61
N ILE A 540 24.61 3.06 -10.22
CA ILE A 540 23.91 1.86 -9.73
C ILE A 540 24.17 0.73 -10.74
N PRO A 541 24.41 -0.52 -10.27
CA PRO A 541 24.55 -1.69 -11.15
C PRO A 541 23.27 -1.91 -11.98
N VAL A 542 23.41 -2.08 -13.28
CA VAL A 542 22.31 -2.32 -14.20
C VAL A 542 22.35 -3.76 -14.71
N GLN A 543 21.21 -4.45 -14.70
CA GLN A 543 21.07 -5.76 -15.31
C GLN A 543 21.09 -5.65 -16.83
N THR A 544 21.72 -6.62 -17.50
CA THR A 544 21.83 -6.67 -18.97
C THR A 544 20.75 -7.47 -19.66
N GLN A 545 20.12 -8.44 -18.94
CA GLN A 545 19.01 -9.23 -19.49
C GLN A 545 17.68 -8.56 -19.14
N ARG A 546 16.91 -8.24 -20.18
CA ARG A 546 15.62 -7.56 -20.05
C ARG A 546 14.52 -8.42 -20.63
N LYS A 547 13.35 -8.45 -19.95
CA LYS A 547 12.18 -9.21 -20.36
C LYS A 547 10.90 -8.48 -20.02
N GLY A 548 9.94 -8.51 -20.95
CA GLY A 548 8.57 -8.05 -20.72
C GLY A 548 8.43 -6.54 -20.52
N ILE A 549 7.24 -6.13 -20.09
CA ILE A 549 6.85 -4.73 -19.91
C ILE A 549 6.49 -4.49 -18.44
N VAL A 550 6.98 -3.39 -17.88
CA VAL A 550 6.57 -2.90 -16.56
C VAL A 550 5.57 -1.76 -16.74
N LEU A 551 4.38 -1.93 -16.19
CA LEU A 551 3.32 -0.92 -16.12
C LEU A 551 3.29 -0.32 -14.71
N CYS A 552 3.83 0.90 -14.57
CA CYS A 552 3.94 1.61 -13.29
C CYS A 552 3.00 2.81 -13.27
N LEU A 553 1.75 2.59 -12.86
CA LEU A 553 0.70 3.60 -12.86
C LEU A 553 0.30 4.01 -11.44
N ARG A 554 -0.07 5.27 -11.30
CA ARG A 554 -0.57 5.85 -10.04
C ARG A 554 -1.91 5.26 -9.62
N SER A 555 -2.04 5.02 -8.32
CA SER A 555 -3.30 4.64 -7.69
C SER A 555 -3.80 5.68 -6.67
N ASP A 556 -3.06 6.78 -6.48
CA ASP A 556 -3.35 7.83 -5.49
C ASP A 556 -4.15 9.02 -6.07
N LEU A 557 -4.39 10.03 -5.20
CA LEU A 557 -5.19 11.23 -5.51
C LEU A 557 -4.65 12.08 -6.68
N GLU A 558 -3.40 11.92 -7.06
CA GLU A 558 -2.80 12.64 -8.18
C GLU A 558 -2.98 11.91 -9.53
N SER A 559 -3.67 10.74 -9.58
CA SER A 559 -3.92 10.01 -10.82
C SER A 559 -4.85 10.80 -11.74
N ALA A 560 -4.43 11.01 -12.99
CA ALA A 560 -5.25 11.62 -14.04
C ALA A 560 -5.99 10.57 -14.89
N LEU A 561 -5.53 9.31 -14.85
CA LEU A 561 -6.05 8.25 -15.69
C LEU A 561 -7.31 7.62 -15.07
N THR A 562 -8.35 7.51 -15.88
CA THR A 562 -9.57 6.78 -15.56
C THR A 562 -9.32 5.26 -15.55
N THR A 563 -10.22 4.52 -14.93
CA THR A 563 -10.20 3.05 -14.93
C THR A 563 -10.18 2.47 -16.35
N VAL A 564 -10.96 3.05 -17.26
CA VAL A 564 -11.02 2.63 -18.68
C VAL A 564 -9.66 2.82 -19.37
N GLU A 565 -9.02 3.95 -19.12
CA GLU A 565 -7.71 4.26 -19.69
C GLU A 565 -6.60 3.35 -19.14
N LYS A 566 -6.63 3.03 -17.84
CA LYS A 566 -5.70 2.07 -17.23
C LYS A 566 -5.88 0.66 -17.80
N LYS A 567 -7.14 0.25 -18.04
CA LYS A 567 -7.44 -1.03 -18.71
C LYS A 567 -6.91 -1.04 -20.16
N ALA A 568 -7.10 0.03 -20.91
CA ALA A 568 -6.60 0.14 -22.30
C ALA A 568 -5.06 0.04 -22.36
N LEU A 569 -4.34 0.72 -21.46
CA LEU A 569 -2.88 0.61 -21.36
C LEU A 569 -2.43 -0.81 -21.01
N ARG A 570 -3.10 -1.45 -20.03
CA ARG A 570 -2.82 -2.84 -19.66
C ARG A 570 -3.04 -3.80 -20.82
N GLN A 571 -4.15 -3.67 -21.52
CA GLN A 571 -4.47 -4.48 -22.69
C GLN A 571 -3.39 -4.33 -23.76
N ALA A 572 -3.01 -3.09 -24.12
CA ALA A 572 -1.96 -2.84 -25.10
C ALA A 572 -0.61 -3.48 -24.70
N CYS A 573 -0.26 -3.42 -23.41
CA CYS A 573 0.93 -4.08 -22.90
C CYS A 573 0.84 -5.61 -23.01
N THR A 574 -0.30 -6.22 -22.70
CA THR A 574 -0.50 -7.68 -22.75
C THR A 574 -0.56 -8.21 -24.17
N GLU A 575 -1.08 -7.44 -25.11
CA GLU A 575 -1.04 -7.74 -26.55
C GLU A 575 0.40 -7.70 -27.11
N LYS A 576 1.26 -6.85 -26.51
CA LYS A 576 2.64 -6.65 -26.96
C LYS A 576 3.64 -7.62 -26.34
N ALA A 577 3.45 -8.03 -25.09
CA ALA A 577 4.37 -8.91 -24.36
C ALA A 577 3.61 -9.91 -23.49
N SER A 578 4.11 -11.16 -23.44
CA SER A 578 3.54 -12.20 -22.58
C SER A 578 3.85 -11.99 -21.07
N ASP A 579 4.91 -11.23 -20.75
CA ASP A 579 5.28 -10.88 -19.37
C ASP A 579 5.02 -9.39 -19.15
N VAL A 580 3.91 -9.08 -18.46
CA VAL A 580 3.55 -7.71 -18.07
C VAL A 580 3.46 -7.65 -16.56
N ARG A 581 4.35 -6.86 -15.95
CA ARG A 581 4.39 -6.64 -14.51
C ARG A 581 3.75 -5.30 -14.17
N ILE A 582 2.82 -5.31 -13.22
CA ILE A 582 2.19 -4.09 -12.70
C ILE A 582 2.88 -3.72 -11.40
N THR A 583 3.30 -2.47 -11.28
CA THR A 583 3.99 -1.96 -10.08
C THR A 583 3.59 -0.51 -9.79
N ASP A 584 3.88 -0.04 -8.60
CA ASP A 584 3.78 1.38 -8.22
C ASP A 584 5.03 1.80 -7.43
N THR A 585 5.27 3.11 -7.31
CA THR A 585 6.30 3.66 -6.43
C THR A 585 5.81 3.85 -4.99
N CYS A 586 4.51 3.86 -4.74
CA CYS A 586 3.92 3.79 -3.41
C CYS A 586 3.69 2.33 -3.02
N LEU A 587 4.10 1.96 -1.79
CA LEU A 587 4.05 0.59 -1.30
C LEU A 587 2.88 0.32 -0.35
N GLY A 588 2.07 1.34 -0.01
CA GLY A 588 0.96 1.22 0.94
C GLY A 588 1.37 0.93 2.38
N ARG A 589 2.67 0.96 2.69
CA ARG A 589 3.22 0.79 4.04
C ARG A 589 4.46 1.65 4.22
N ASP A 590 4.66 2.14 5.43
CA ASP A 590 5.87 2.90 5.78
C ASP A 590 7.13 2.03 5.63
N ILE A 591 8.22 2.67 5.22
CA ILE A 591 9.52 2.02 5.01
C ILE A 591 10.49 2.54 6.08
N ASP A 592 11.03 1.61 6.86
CA ASP A 592 12.08 1.93 7.79
C ASP A 592 13.34 2.41 7.07
N ARG A 593 14.03 3.37 7.69
CA ARG A 593 15.25 3.96 7.11
C ARG A 593 16.35 2.92 6.84
N GLN A 594 16.47 1.91 7.71
CA GLN A 594 17.44 0.82 7.56
C GLN A 594 17.11 -0.09 6.38
N ASP A 595 15.85 -0.21 5.97
CA ASP A 595 15.40 -1.05 4.85
C ASP A 595 15.38 -0.29 3.53
N ARG A 596 15.52 1.04 3.56
CA ARG A 596 15.43 1.94 2.40
C ARG A 596 16.27 1.49 1.21
N GLU A 597 17.56 1.24 1.43
CA GLU A 597 18.50 0.89 0.34
C GLU A 597 18.10 -0.46 -0.30
N ALA A 598 17.79 -1.47 0.50
CA ALA A 598 17.37 -2.78 0.01
C ALA A 598 16.06 -2.69 -0.81
N MET A 599 15.10 -1.91 -0.33
CA MET A 599 13.83 -1.70 -1.01
C MET A 599 13.98 -0.92 -2.32
N LEU A 600 14.84 0.09 -2.35
CA LEU A 600 15.17 0.83 -3.57
C LEU A 600 15.87 -0.07 -4.59
N MET A 601 16.89 -0.84 -4.17
CA MET A 601 17.60 -1.77 -5.05
C MET A 601 16.65 -2.82 -5.64
N LYS A 602 15.76 -3.38 -4.83
CA LYS A 602 14.73 -4.31 -5.29
C LYS A 602 13.81 -3.67 -6.33
N LYS A 603 13.33 -2.44 -6.09
CA LYS A 603 12.48 -1.72 -7.05
C LYS A 603 13.22 -1.39 -8.34
N TRP A 604 14.44 -0.88 -8.25
CA TRP A 604 15.25 -0.56 -9.43
C TRP A 604 15.61 -1.79 -10.26
N SER A 605 15.78 -2.97 -9.64
CA SER A 605 16.01 -4.22 -10.38
C SER A 605 14.82 -4.61 -11.26
N VAL A 606 13.59 -4.32 -10.82
CA VAL A 606 12.36 -4.52 -11.63
C VAL A 606 12.39 -3.63 -12.88
N PHE A 607 12.77 -2.36 -12.72
CA PHE A 607 12.88 -1.43 -13.85
C PHE A 607 14.04 -1.82 -14.78
N ALA A 608 15.19 -2.18 -14.22
CA ALA A 608 16.36 -2.62 -14.97
C ALA A 608 16.09 -3.89 -15.80
N GLY A 609 15.29 -4.81 -15.26
CA GLY A 609 14.92 -6.07 -15.92
C GLY A 609 13.81 -5.93 -16.98
N ALA A 610 13.18 -4.77 -17.13
CA ALA A 610 12.13 -4.54 -18.12
C ALA A 610 12.71 -4.17 -19.50
N GLN A 611 12.06 -4.63 -20.57
CA GLN A 611 12.34 -4.17 -21.93
C GLN A 611 11.70 -2.81 -22.20
N LEU A 612 10.53 -2.55 -21.60
CA LEU A 612 9.81 -1.28 -21.68
C LEU A 612 9.14 -0.98 -20.34
N VAL A 613 9.13 0.29 -19.96
CA VAL A 613 8.32 0.80 -18.86
C VAL A 613 7.25 1.72 -19.42
N VAL A 614 6.02 1.61 -18.92
CA VAL A 614 4.93 2.56 -19.19
C VAL A 614 4.49 3.17 -17.86
N THR A 615 4.53 4.51 -17.73
CA THR A 615 4.30 5.14 -16.42
C THR A 615 3.69 6.54 -16.52
N ASP A 616 2.82 6.87 -15.54
CA ASP A 616 2.37 8.21 -15.20
C ASP A 616 3.00 8.76 -13.92
N ARG A 617 3.94 7.97 -13.32
CA ARG A 617 4.73 8.34 -12.14
C ARG A 617 5.99 9.09 -12.53
N LEU A 618 6.24 10.24 -11.91
CA LEU A 618 7.48 10.98 -12.09
C LEU A 618 8.71 10.10 -11.77
N HIS A 619 8.71 9.45 -10.62
CA HIS A 619 9.82 8.57 -10.25
C HIS A 619 9.82 7.24 -11.01
N GLY A 620 8.70 6.82 -11.61
CA GLY A 620 8.70 5.74 -12.60
C GLY A 620 9.55 6.11 -13.82
N MET A 621 9.41 7.33 -14.34
CA MET A 621 10.26 7.89 -15.40
C MET A 621 11.73 8.00 -14.96
N ILE A 622 11.99 8.59 -13.76
CA ILE A 622 13.36 8.77 -13.28
C ILE A 622 14.06 7.43 -13.00
N PHE A 623 13.35 6.44 -12.47
CA PHE A 623 13.88 5.08 -12.28
C PHE A 623 14.22 4.43 -13.62
N SER A 624 13.41 4.63 -14.63
CA SER A 624 13.74 4.20 -16.01
C SER A 624 14.98 4.90 -16.54
N LEU A 625 15.11 6.21 -16.29
CA LEU A 625 16.27 7.00 -16.69
C LEU A 625 17.56 6.45 -16.06
N ILE A 626 17.60 6.25 -14.75
CA ILE A 626 18.82 5.80 -14.07
C ILE A 626 19.18 4.35 -14.38
N MET A 627 18.17 3.52 -14.72
CA MET A 627 18.37 2.12 -15.13
C MET A 627 18.59 1.96 -16.64
N GLY A 628 18.57 3.05 -17.41
CA GLY A 628 18.73 3.02 -18.87
C GLY A 628 17.60 2.25 -19.57
N THR A 629 16.40 2.19 -19.00
CA THR A 629 15.28 1.39 -19.50
C THR A 629 14.38 2.23 -20.41
N PRO A 630 14.04 1.78 -21.61
CA PRO A 630 13.04 2.43 -22.47
C PRO A 630 11.75 2.71 -21.71
N CYS A 631 11.23 3.93 -21.84
CA CYS A 631 10.07 4.35 -21.07
C CYS A 631 9.11 5.22 -21.88
N ILE A 632 7.83 4.86 -21.86
CA ILE A 632 6.72 5.70 -22.32
C ILE A 632 6.10 6.37 -21.11
N VAL A 633 6.11 7.69 -21.10
CA VAL A 633 5.70 8.53 -19.98
C VAL A 633 4.40 9.22 -20.30
N LEU A 634 3.40 9.12 -19.41
CA LEU A 634 2.14 9.87 -19.49
C LEU A 634 2.12 11.02 -18.48
N GLY A 635 1.36 12.06 -18.78
CA GLY A 635 1.10 13.15 -17.84
C GLY A 635 0.20 12.71 -16.68
N ASN A 636 0.18 13.54 -15.64
CA ASN A 636 -0.74 13.43 -14.51
C ASN A 636 -1.54 14.73 -14.34
N ASN A 637 -2.34 14.85 -13.26
CA ASN A 637 -3.15 16.04 -12.97
C ASN A 637 -2.32 17.33 -12.76
N HIS A 638 -1.00 17.20 -12.64
CA HIS A 638 -0.10 18.32 -12.39
C HIS A 638 0.98 18.41 -13.47
N HIS A 639 1.56 19.58 -13.65
CA HIS A 639 2.63 19.83 -14.62
C HIS A 639 3.93 19.04 -14.33
N LYS A 640 4.07 18.42 -13.14
CA LYS A 640 5.31 17.82 -12.61
C LYS A 640 5.97 16.85 -13.58
N VAL A 641 5.21 15.89 -14.13
CA VAL A 641 5.77 14.84 -15.01
C VAL A 641 6.23 15.43 -16.32
N LYS A 642 5.37 16.20 -17.00
CA LYS A 642 5.69 16.84 -18.29
C LYS A 642 6.85 17.82 -18.18
N ALA A 643 6.84 18.64 -17.12
CA ALA A 643 7.89 19.65 -16.89
C ALA A 643 9.25 18.99 -16.55
N THR A 644 9.26 17.91 -15.76
CA THR A 644 10.49 17.16 -15.49
C THR A 644 10.96 16.39 -16.72
N TYR A 645 10.05 15.78 -17.50
CA TYR A 645 10.41 15.14 -18.78
C TYR A 645 11.14 16.11 -19.72
N ALA A 646 10.67 17.35 -19.79
CA ALA A 646 11.30 18.38 -20.62
C ALA A 646 12.77 18.64 -20.28
N THR A 647 13.21 18.38 -19.06
CA THR A 647 14.62 18.50 -18.64
C THR A 647 15.49 17.35 -19.15
N PHE A 648 14.88 16.24 -19.55
CA PHE A 648 15.53 15.03 -20.06
C PHE A 648 15.14 14.71 -21.51
N LYS A 649 14.61 15.69 -22.25
CA LYS A 649 14.13 15.52 -23.64
C LYS A 649 15.17 14.93 -24.62
N ASP A 650 16.45 15.12 -24.34
CA ASP A 650 17.55 14.58 -25.15
C ASP A 650 17.84 13.10 -24.85
N CYS A 651 17.17 12.51 -23.86
CA CYS A 651 17.27 11.08 -23.54
C CYS A 651 16.46 10.26 -24.54
N LYS A 652 17.16 9.55 -25.44
CA LYS A 652 16.56 8.83 -26.57
C LYS A 652 15.61 7.70 -26.19
N TYR A 653 15.71 7.16 -24.98
CA TYR A 653 14.88 6.07 -24.51
C TYR A 653 13.72 6.51 -23.60
N LEU A 654 13.54 7.82 -23.38
CA LEU A 654 12.35 8.38 -22.78
C LEU A 654 11.46 9.00 -23.86
N GLN A 655 10.20 8.63 -23.89
CA GLN A 655 9.21 9.16 -24.84
C GLN A 655 7.99 9.62 -24.04
N TYR A 656 7.44 10.78 -24.38
CA TYR A 656 6.26 11.33 -23.73
C TYR A 656 5.03 11.18 -24.63
N ALA A 657 3.97 10.61 -24.07
CA ALA A 657 2.66 10.50 -24.70
C ALA A 657 1.72 11.58 -24.13
N GLU A 658 1.09 12.37 -24.99
CA GLU A 658 0.17 13.43 -24.58
C GLU A 658 -1.15 12.88 -24.01
N ASN A 659 -1.52 11.64 -24.39
CA ASN A 659 -2.73 10.97 -23.93
C ASN A 659 -2.58 9.45 -24.06
N VAL A 660 -3.56 8.72 -23.51
CA VAL A 660 -3.57 7.25 -23.49
C VAL A 660 -3.62 6.66 -24.91
N ARG A 661 -4.35 7.27 -25.84
CA ARG A 661 -4.43 6.79 -27.23
C ARG A 661 -3.05 6.79 -27.90
N GLU A 662 -2.29 7.85 -27.70
CA GLU A 662 -0.92 7.96 -28.20
C GLU A 662 0.01 6.93 -27.52
N ALA A 663 -0.09 6.77 -26.19
CA ALA A 663 0.68 5.76 -25.47
C ALA A 663 0.40 4.34 -25.99
N VAL A 664 -0.86 3.99 -26.25
CA VAL A 664 -1.23 2.69 -26.84
C VAL A 664 -0.61 2.51 -28.23
N GLN A 665 -0.62 3.55 -29.07
CA GLN A 665 0.05 3.51 -30.38
C GLN A 665 1.56 3.32 -30.26
N MET A 666 2.20 4.03 -29.31
CA MET A 666 3.62 3.90 -29.05
C MET A 666 3.99 2.49 -28.52
N ILE A 667 3.18 1.92 -27.64
CA ILE A 667 3.35 0.53 -27.15
C ILE A 667 3.27 -0.46 -28.33
N ALA A 668 2.26 -0.32 -29.18
CA ALA A 668 2.07 -1.19 -30.35
C ALA A 668 3.25 -1.09 -31.35
N ALA A 669 3.74 0.13 -31.59
CA ALA A 669 4.86 0.41 -32.50
C ALA A 669 6.24 0.05 -31.91
N TRP A 670 6.35 -0.09 -30.59
CA TRP A 670 7.63 -0.31 -29.90
C TRP A 670 8.30 -1.63 -30.30
N LYS A 671 9.63 -1.59 -30.50
CA LYS A 671 10.46 -2.73 -30.85
C LYS A 671 11.61 -2.89 -29.86
N PRO A 672 11.83 -4.11 -29.30
CA PRO A 672 12.77 -4.35 -28.21
C PRO A 672 14.23 -4.07 -28.51
N ASP A 673 14.66 -4.24 -29.78
CA ASP A 673 16.06 -4.37 -30.13
C ASP A 673 16.72 -3.06 -30.65
N GLU A 674 15.98 -1.95 -30.71
CA GLU A 674 16.45 -0.73 -31.38
C GLU A 674 17.14 0.30 -30.47
N ILE A 675 17.14 0.12 -29.11
CA ILE A 675 17.67 1.14 -28.20
C ILE A 675 18.84 0.61 -27.35
N PRO A 676 20.05 1.09 -27.56
CA PRO A 676 21.20 0.72 -26.75
C PRO A 676 21.04 1.24 -25.29
N VAL A 677 21.33 0.36 -24.34
CA VAL A 677 21.28 0.64 -22.90
C VAL A 677 22.54 1.37 -22.47
N THR A 678 22.58 2.67 -22.63
CA THR A 678 23.65 3.50 -22.07
C THR A 678 23.02 4.40 -21.00
N PRO A 679 23.48 4.36 -19.74
CA PRO A 679 23.00 5.26 -18.71
C PRO A 679 23.11 6.72 -19.18
N TYR A 680 22.09 7.52 -18.93
CA TYR A 680 22.06 8.92 -19.29
C TYR A 680 23.12 9.69 -18.50
N ASN A 681 23.97 10.46 -19.16
CA ASN A 681 25.02 11.22 -18.49
C ASN A 681 24.42 12.45 -17.80
N THR A 682 24.64 12.53 -16.49
CA THR A 682 24.11 13.60 -15.63
C THR A 682 25.17 14.44 -14.95
N GLU A 683 26.46 14.24 -15.23
CA GLU A 683 27.57 14.90 -14.52
C GLU A 683 27.51 16.43 -14.55
N GLU A 684 27.19 17.00 -15.71
CA GLU A 684 27.11 18.46 -15.87
C GLU A 684 26.02 19.11 -15.00
N TYR A 685 24.91 18.39 -14.76
CA TYR A 685 23.75 18.93 -14.07
C TYR A 685 24.03 19.27 -12.60
N TYR A 686 24.98 18.59 -11.96
CA TYR A 686 25.23 18.74 -10.52
C TYR A 686 26.48 19.53 -10.17
N LYS A 687 27.29 19.98 -11.15
CA LYS A 687 28.43 20.90 -10.94
C LYS A 687 28.00 22.20 -10.27
N LYS A 688 26.82 22.74 -10.67
CA LYS A 688 26.28 23.96 -10.07
C LYS A 688 25.86 23.71 -8.61
N LEU A 689 25.25 22.55 -8.32
CA LEU A 689 24.85 22.19 -6.96
C LEU A 689 26.07 22.04 -6.03
N GLU A 690 27.19 21.52 -6.53
CA GLU A 690 28.46 21.49 -5.82
C GLU A 690 28.90 22.90 -5.43
N GLN A 691 28.94 23.83 -6.39
CA GLN A 691 29.30 25.24 -6.11
C GLN A 691 28.39 25.86 -5.04
N LEU A 692 27.08 25.58 -5.09
CA LEU A 692 26.12 26.07 -4.10
C LEU A 692 26.38 25.52 -2.70
N VAL A 693 26.83 24.27 -2.56
CA VAL A 693 27.06 23.66 -1.24
C VAL A 693 28.40 24.09 -0.63
N ILE A 694 29.47 24.18 -1.44
CA ILE A 694 30.83 24.38 -0.94
C ILE A 694 31.40 25.80 -1.13
N MET A 695 30.88 26.64 -2.04
CA MET A 695 31.34 28.01 -2.18
C MET A 695 30.81 28.94 -1.07
N GLN A 696 31.65 29.84 -0.60
CA GLN A 696 31.36 30.83 0.48
C GLN A 696 30.44 31.95 0.03
#